data_ffe2908feb45d7a4dc9b5d49876dc64b
#
_entry.id   ffe2908feb45d7a4dc9b5d49876dc64b
#
_cell.length_a   1.000
_cell.length_b   1.000
_cell.length_c   1.000
_cell.angle_alpha   90.00
_cell.angle_beta   90.00
_cell.angle_gamma   90.00
#
_symmetry.space_group_name_H-M   'P 1'
#
loop_
_entity.id
_entity.type
_entity.pdbx_description
1 polymer ?
#
loop_
_entity_poly.entity_id
_entity_poly.type
_entity_poly.pdbx_seq_one_letter_code
_entity_poly.pdbx_strand_id
1 'polypeptide(L)'
;MSQAQSNKIETGNFFVTNYSRSYLNSITGNWTILQDPEGVIYIGNSFNGILVYDGQKIRRVLNNQGLPKLGGTRTLVSDSKNTIYAILGGEFGYLEKNKFGESIFYSLSDKLSKKDQVNSTLWSAGVINDTVIFQSEKSVYLYKYKKLLKVQHFNSILHTAKINKGGAFLRIWDEGLFKMTDGEFRLIPSTKEVYAQNRIDEQYYLSNGDNLLVSRTNGIWYLKKDGSLVKAKSDLLDDIVKTKESYTGGKKLKNGIIPISTTKGGLLFIDEQLRLKSILNTSNGLSYDYVTSTIQDRAGDVWATGDNIFRVSFDTSLTYFSTINNLNGFVNSINRINGKLYVRTNKDLYDFVPKTNINGQSTFEKNNINELGSDVLQFDDQVITTNNFTIKSTKNRVTKVVSPIYRTNGTIRSKLNPSIIFSSNSALGLLAHQYKNGNWKQIALTNKDTVKCNNLIEQVPGVILLETRKGVYKYTYNKEGQGSYTKLEIDTAFTTLKRVSIKTFNDNTNLFIDSTNHFYRADLVKNKLVYTGFTIDSFVNNAYWFYTYNKDSKNGWMVTQKGVFKTSFDFKNGFTFKQYPFYKVDLTELSPGLFAEGAGDNEILWLGSQDDKLYRYFPQLAIKEKHQNYKALIRAIYANGQKMPLDLGKLPFSNNNLLFEVAYPVFGNESKTTFSYWLEGQDKTWSDFVSDFKKEYTNLKEGNYKFHVKAKDASGEISEQGVLEFKISPPWYRSIWAYGLYLLLLIISFLQFGKYQAKKSFQKAENERKNSELAAAKDLQNRLLPKTLPVVPNLDIAGYLRTSTEVGGDYYD
;
A
#
# COMPACT_ATOMS: atom_id res chain seq x y z
N MET A 1 -9.93 -12.91 35.66
CA MET A 1 -8.89 -12.59 34.64
C MET A 1 -9.58 -11.83 33.52
N SER A 2 -9.19 -10.59 33.27
CA SER A 2 -9.95 -9.68 32.43
C SER A 2 -9.91 -10.05 30.94
N GLN A 3 -10.97 -9.73 30.19
CA GLN A 3 -11.08 -9.88 28.73
C GLN A 3 -9.84 -9.36 27.94
N ALA A 4 -9.10 -8.41 28.49
CA ALA A 4 -7.87 -7.88 27.88
C ALA A 4 -6.73 -8.93 27.75
N GLN A 5 -6.71 -9.97 28.59
CA GLN A 5 -5.72 -11.05 28.51
C GLN A 5 -6.10 -12.11 27.48
N SER A 6 -7.41 -12.30 27.22
CA SER A 6 -7.90 -13.24 26.19
C SER A 6 -7.58 -12.74 24.77
N ASN A 7 -7.57 -11.44 24.54
CA ASN A 7 -7.35 -10.84 23.22
C ASN A 7 -5.94 -11.05 22.65
N LYS A 8 -4.92 -11.26 23.50
CA LYS A 8 -3.54 -11.55 23.04
C LYS A 8 -3.32 -13.02 22.67
N ILE A 9 -4.13 -13.93 23.19
CA ILE A 9 -4.02 -15.38 22.95
C ILE A 9 -4.63 -15.76 21.60
N GLU A 10 -5.54 -14.96 21.07
CA GLU A 10 -6.28 -15.20 19.83
C GLU A 10 -5.65 -14.51 18.61
N THR A 11 -4.36 -14.21 18.62
CA THR A 11 -3.69 -13.56 17.48
C THR A 11 -3.56 -14.54 16.32
N GLY A 12 -4.00 -14.10 15.13
CA GLY A 12 -3.81 -14.82 13.88
C GLY A 12 -2.43 -14.59 13.26
N ASN A 13 -2.26 -15.05 12.02
CA ASN A 13 -1.05 -14.83 11.24
C ASN A 13 -0.92 -13.35 10.85
N PHE A 14 0.30 -12.87 10.75
CA PHE A 14 0.60 -11.57 10.19
C PHE A 14 0.59 -11.63 8.66
N PHE A 15 0.30 -10.50 8.03
CA PHE A 15 0.48 -10.37 6.59
C PHE A 15 1.97 -10.28 6.27
N VAL A 16 2.44 -11.18 5.42
CA VAL A 16 3.83 -11.24 4.97
C VAL A 16 3.87 -11.06 3.46
N THR A 17 4.59 -10.04 3.01
CA THR A 17 4.93 -9.87 1.60
C THR A 17 6.34 -10.42 1.37
N ASN A 18 6.48 -11.39 0.47
CA ASN A 18 7.75 -11.99 0.11
C ASN A 18 8.23 -11.39 -1.22
N TYR A 19 9.33 -10.65 -1.20
CA TYR A 19 10.00 -10.14 -2.40
C TYR A 19 11.07 -11.14 -2.81
N SER A 20 10.78 -11.94 -3.83
CA SER A 20 11.66 -13.00 -4.31
C SER A 20 12.94 -12.46 -4.94
N ARG A 21 13.96 -13.31 -5.09
CA ARG A 21 15.20 -12.96 -5.81
C ARG A 21 14.92 -12.54 -7.25
N SER A 22 14.01 -13.22 -7.93
CA SER A 22 13.59 -12.85 -9.29
C SER A 22 12.95 -11.47 -9.35
N TYR A 23 12.07 -11.14 -8.40
CA TYR A 23 11.49 -9.81 -8.27
C TYR A 23 12.57 -8.74 -8.05
N LEU A 24 13.55 -9.03 -7.21
CA LEU A 24 14.66 -8.12 -6.90
C LEU A 24 15.73 -8.08 -8.00
N ASN A 25 15.61 -8.88 -9.04
CA ASN A 25 16.66 -9.08 -10.06
C ASN A 25 18.04 -9.34 -9.42
N SER A 26 18.06 -10.23 -8.42
CA SER A 26 19.23 -10.59 -7.64
C SER A 26 19.53 -12.10 -7.73
N ILE A 27 20.82 -12.47 -7.63
CA ILE A 27 21.28 -13.87 -7.77
C ILE A 27 21.38 -14.55 -6.41
N THR A 28 21.68 -13.80 -5.36
CA THR A 28 22.03 -14.30 -4.03
C THR A 28 21.29 -13.59 -2.92
N GLY A 29 21.47 -14.08 -1.68
CA GLY A 29 20.85 -13.54 -0.48
C GLY A 29 21.25 -12.10 -0.13
N ASN A 30 20.51 -11.53 0.78
CA ASN A 30 20.61 -10.13 1.20
C ASN A 30 21.06 -10.08 2.66
N TRP A 31 21.96 -9.14 3.00
CA TRP A 31 22.61 -9.07 4.32
C TRP A 31 22.08 -7.95 5.20
N THR A 32 21.65 -6.85 4.60
CA THR A 32 21.31 -5.63 5.33
C THR A 32 20.25 -4.85 4.61
N ILE A 33 19.50 -4.04 5.34
CA ILE A 33 18.43 -3.22 4.79
C ILE A 33 18.37 -1.89 5.56
N LEU A 34 18.01 -0.83 4.85
CA LEU A 34 17.86 0.51 5.42
C LEU A 34 16.77 1.26 4.66
N GLN A 35 15.96 2.04 5.37
CA GLN A 35 15.02 3.00 4.78
C GLN A 35 15.55 4.41 4.94
N ASP A 36 15.53 5.19 3.86
CA ASP A 36 15.88 6.60 3.89
C ASP A 36 14.70 7.51 4.32
N PRO A 37 14.91 8.82 4.50
CA PRO A 37 13.85 9.76 4.86
C PRO A 37 12.74 9.91 3.81
N GLU A 38 13.02 9.64 2.55
CA GLU A 38 12.03 9.69 1.47
C GLU A 38 11.18 8.41 1.44
N GLY A 39 11.50 7.39 2.26
CA GLY A 39 10.80 6.11 2.32
C GLY A 39 11.44 5.04 1.43
N VAL A 40 12.45 5.38 0.64
CA VAL A 40 13.11 4.44 -0.28
C VAL A 40 13.91 3.39 0.50
N ILE A 41 13.81 2.14 0.07
CA ILE A 41 14.49 1.00 0.70
C ILE A 41 15.82 0.71 -0.02
N TYR A 42 16.89 0.66 0.76
CA TYR A 42 18.21 0.24 0.33
C TYR A 42 18.50 -1.15 0.86
N ILE A 43 18.87 -2.07 -0.03
CA ILE A 43 19.09 -3.50 0.28
C ILE A 43 20.51 -3.85 -0.07
N GLY A 44 21.28 -4.29 0.92
CA GLY A 44 22.64 -4.80 0.70
C GLY A 44 22.63 -6.25 0.30
N ASN A 45 23.02 -6.52 -0.95
CA ASN A 45 23.06 -7.87 -1.53
C ASN A 45 24.47 -8.47 -1.48
N SER A 46 24.58 -9.80 -1.48
CA SER A 46 25.85 -10.53 -1.39
C SER A 46 26.77 -10.35 -2.60
N PHE A 47 26.23 -10.05 -3.80
CA PHE A 47 27.00 -9.87 -5.04
C PHE A 47 26.58 -8.67 -5.86
N ASN A 48 25.30 -8.33 -5.84
CA ASN A 48 24.74 -7.29 -6.70
C ASN A 48 24.97 -5.87 -6.15
N GLY A 49 25.75 -5.70 -5.09
CA GLY A 49 25.97 -4.43 -4.46
C GLY A 49 24.76 -3.97 -3.63
N ILE A 50 24.38 -2.72 -3.80
CA ILE A 50 23.22 -2.14 -3.12
C ILE A 50 22.09 -1.97 -4.12
N LEU A 51 20.93 -2.58 -3.82
CA LEU A 51 19.69 -2.41 -4.55
C LEU A 51 18.89 -1.27 -3.90
N VAL A 52 18.24 -0.45 -4.72
CA VAL A 52 17.45 0.72 -4.30
C VAL A 52 16.03 0.52 -4.79
N TYR A 53 15.09 0.32 -3.87
CA TYR A 53 13.69 0.05 -4.16
C TYR A 53 12.79 1.20 -3.70
N ASP A 54 12.07 1.79 -4.65
CA ASP A 54 11.21 2.97 -4.42
C ASP A 54 9.71 2.66 -4.50
N GLY A 55 9.35 1.36 -4.46
CA GLY A 55 7.96 0.90 -4.59
C GLY A 55 7.51 0.67 -6.04
N GLN A 56 8.22 1.22 -7.04
CA GLN A 56 7.91 1.03 -8.46
C GLN A 56 9.03 0.31 -9.21
N LYS A 57 10.27 0.69 -8.96
CA LYS A 57 11.45 0.12 -9.61
C LYS A 57 12.55 -0.22 -8.64
N ILE A 58 13.32 -1.25 -9.00
CA ILE A 58 14.58 -1.59 -8.34
C ILE A 58 15.71 -1.09 -9.22
N ARG A 59 16.56 -0.26 -8.61
CA ARG A 59 17.77 0.31 -9.22
C ARG A 59 18.99 -0.18 -8.46
N ARG A 60 20.18 -0.03 -9.04
CA ARG A 60 21.45 -0.33 -8.38
C ARG A 60 22.22 0.93 -8.07
N VAL A 61 22.96 0.91 -6.98
CA VAL A 61 23.96 1.95 -6.69
C VAL A 61 25.07 1.84 -7.72
N LEU A 62 25.53 2.98 -8.23
CA LEU A 62 26.55 3.09 -9.25
C LEU A 62 27.91 3.47 -8.64
N ASN A 63 28.99 3.23 -9.37
CA ASN A 63 30.30 3.84 -9.11
C ASN A 63 30.38 5.24 -9.76
N ASN A 64 31.50 5.92 -9.57
CA ASN A 64 31.75 7.27 -10.13
C ASN A 64 31.85 7.31 -11.67
N GLN A 65 31.94 6.15 -12.33
CA GLN A 65 31.91 6.02 -13.78
C GLN A 65 30.49 5.81 -14.32
N GLY A 66 29.48 5.73 -13.44
CA GLY A 66 28.08 5.48 -13.80
C GLY A 66 27.75 4.02 -14.06
N LEU A 67 28.64 3.08 -13.71
CA LEU A 67 28.42 1.66 -13.81
C LEU A 67 27.92 1.07 -12.48
N PRO A 68 27.13 -0.03 -12.47
CA PRO A 68 26.72 -0.70 -11.24
C PRO A 68 27.94 -1.07 -10.37
N LYS A 69 27.95 -0.58 -9.13
CA LYS A 69 28.97 -0.96 -8.15
C LYS A 69 28.61 -2.33 -7.57
N LEU A 70 29.24 -3.35 -8.07
CA LEU A 70 29.06 -4.74 -7.65
C LEU A 70 29.92 -5.09 -6.43
N GLY A 71 29.61 -6.21 -5.80
CA GLY A 71 30.30 -6.74 -4.64
C GLY A 71 29.39 -6.91 -3.43
N GLY A 72 29.83 -7.70 -2.45
CA GLY A 72 29.06 -7.97 -1.25
C GLY A 72 28.87 -6.72 -0.39
N THR A 73 27.61 -6.41 -0.07
CA THR A 73 27.29 -5.30 0.84
C THR A 73 26.99 -5.87 2.22
N ARG A 74 27.87 -5.60 3.19
CA ARG A 74 27.78 -6.15 4.56
C ARG A 74 26.90 -5.33 5.48
N THR A 75 26.95 -4.00 5.35
CA THR A 75 26.26 -3.09 6.28
C THR A 75 25.85 -1.81 5.57
N LEU A 76 24.67 -1.30 5.96
CA LEU A 76 24.14 0.02 5.60
C LEU A 76 23.75 0.75 6.88
N VAL A 77 24.23 1.98 7.05
CA VAL A 77 23.88 2.84 8.19
C VAL A 77 23.75 4.29 7.73
N SER A 78 23.02 5.13 8.48
CA SER A 78 22.89 6.55 8.17
C SER A 78 23.21 7.41 9.39
N ASP A 79 23.81 8.58 9.17
CA ASP A 79 24.01 9.62 10.17
C ASP A 79 22.77 10.51 10.33
N SER A 80 22.81 11.50 11.22
CA SER A 80 21.69 12.43 11.46
C SER A 80 21.42 13.38 10.27
N LYS A 81 22.37 13.52 9.36
CA LYS A 81 22.22 14.25 8.09
C LYS A 81 21.67 13.39 6.97
N ASN A 82 21.27 12.16 7.28
CA ASN A 82 20.76 11.16 6.33
C ASN A 82 21.77 10.72 5.27
N THR A 83 23.07 10.94 5.49
CA THR A 83 24.11 10.35 4.65
C THR A 83 24.15 8.84 4.90
N ILE A 84 23.97 8.05 3.84
CA ILE A 84 24.04 6.60 3.93
C ILE A 84 25.50 6.18 3.75
N TYR A 85 26.00 5.42 4.73
CA TYR A 85 27.32 4.80 4.69
C TYR A 85 27.19 3.29 4.47
N ALA A 86 28.14 2.71 3.76
CA ALA A 86 28.12 1.32 3.37
C ALA A 86 29.49 0.66 3.43
N ILE A 87 29.49 -0.65 3.70
CA ILE A 87 30.59 -1.55 3.38
C ILE A 87 30.18 -2.32 2.13
N LEU A 88 30.91 -2.12 1.02
CA LEU A 88 30.55 -2.58 -0.30
C LEU A 88 31.78 -3.02 -1.09
N GLY A 89 31.84 -4.28 -1.52
CA GLY A 89 32.92 -4.78 -2.38
C GLY A 89 34.32 -4.76 -1.75
N GLY A 90 34.41 -4.91 -0.41
CA GLY A 90 35.69 -4.85 0.32
C GLY A 90 36.15 -3.43 0.67
N GLU A 91 35.36 -2.42 0.33
CA GLU A 91 35.59 -1.00 0.65
C GLU A 91 34.55 -0.50 1.62
N PHE A 92 34.82 0.59 2.31
CA PHE A 92 33.78 1.36 3.00
C PHE A 92 33.72 2.79 2.45
N GLY A 93 32.53 3.35 2.47
CA GLY A 93 32.27 4.66 1.89
C GLY A 93 30.88 5.15 2.19
N TYR A 94 30.41 6.08 1.36
CA TYR A 94 29.10 6.70 1.49
C TYR A 94 28.40 6.85 0.15
N LEU A 95 27.09 7.07 0.20
CA LEU A 95 26.25 7.29 -0.98
C LEU A 95 25.90 8.78 -1.13
N GLU A 96 25.96 9.27 -2.36
CA GLU A 96 25.40 10.57 -2.77
C GLU A 96 24.56 10.42 -4.02
N LYS A 97 23.52 11.25 -4.15
CA LYS A 97 22.74 11.32 -5.39
C LYS A 97 23.48 12.21 -6.41
N ASN A 98 23.66 11.71 -7.63
CA ASN A 98 24.15 12.52 -8.75
C ASN A 98 23.04 13.42 -9.28
N LYS A 99 23.35 14.27 -10.27
CA LYS A 99 22.40 15.18 -10.91
C LYS A 99 21.18 14.47 -11.54
N PHE A 100 21.28 13.17 -11.85
CA PHE A 100 20.20 12.35 -12.38
C PHE A 100 19.37 11.64 -11.28
N GLY A 101 19.63 11.93 -10.01
CA GLY A 101 18.97 11.31 -8.87
C GLY A 101 19.41 9.87 -8.57
N GLU A 102 20.47 9.37 -9.21
CA GLU A 102 21.02 8.05 -8.98
C GLU A 102 21.99 8.07 -7.81
N SER A 103 21.95 7.01 -6.99
CA SER A 103 22.86 6.84 -5.86
C SER A 103 24.23 6.38 -6.34
N ILE A 104 25.26 7.16 -6.03
CA ILE A 104 26.67 6.88 -6.34
C ILE A 104 27.41 6.52 -5.07
N PHE A 105 28.22 5.45 -5.10
CA PHE A 105 29.12 5.09 -4.02
C PHE A 105 30.47 5.78 -4.16
N TYR A 106 30.88 6.47 -3.09
CA TYR A 106 32.17 7.10 -2.96
C TYR A 106 32.99 6.42 -1.87
N SER A 107 34.12 5.86 -2.24
CA SER A 107 35.05 5.20 -1.31
C SER A 107 35.70 6.21 -0.34
N LEU A 108 35.73 5.85 0.93
CA LEU A 108 36.54 6.50 1.97
C LEU A 108 37.81 5.69 2.26
N SER A 109 37.75 4.37 2.09
CA SER A 109 38.89 3.48 2.32
C SER A 109 40.05 3.73 1.36
N ASP A 110 39.78 4.14 0.11
CA ASP A 110 40.81 4.47 -0.87
C ASP A 110 41.65 5.71 -0.50
N LYS A 111 41.11 6.55 0.41
CA LYS A 111 41.77 7.79 0.86
C LYS A 111 42.63 7.60 2.09
N LEU A 112 42.73 6.37 2.60
CA LEU A 112 43.53 6.05 3.78
C LEU A 112 45.03 6.09 3.45
N SER A 113 45.85 6.43 4.48
CA SER A 113 47.30 6.33 4.40
C SER A 113 47.72 4.87 4.23
N LYS A 114 48.90 4.63 3.66
CA LYS A 114 49.40 3.25 3.43
C LYS A 114 49.42 2.38 4.69
N LYS A 115 49.70 2.97 5.86
CA LYS A 115 49.70 2.24 7.16
C LYS A 115 48.31 1.87 7.65
N ASP A 116 47.30 2.62 7.25
CA ASP A 116 45.90 2.49 7.70
C ASP A 116 45.03 1.79 6.65
N GLN A 117 45.59 1.36 5.49
CA GLN A 117 44.83 0.66 4.44
C GLN A 117 44.10 -0.56 4.98
N VAL A 118 42.95 -0.83 4.40
CA VAL A 118 42.12 -2.01 4.73
C VAL A 118 42.79 -3.26 4.14
N ASN A 119 43.49 -4.02 4.99
CA ASN A 119 44.21 -5.24 4.62
C ASN A 119 43.49 -6.52 5.10
N SER A 120 42.25 -6.43 5.56
CA SER A 120 41.46 -7.51 6.09
C SER A 120 39.97 -7.32 5.82
N THR A 121 39.19 -8.38 5.98
CA THR A 121 37.75 -8.35 5.72
C THR A 121 37.02 -7.29 6.57
N LEU A 122 36.20 -6.50 5.93
CA LEU A 122 35.28 -5.55 6.58
C LEU A 122 33.98 -6.26 6.97
N TRP A 123 33.57 -6.12 8.23
CA TRP A 123 32.42 -6.87 8.76
C TRP A 123 31.20 -6.04 9.11
N SER A 124 31.39 -4.94 9.83
CA SER A 124 30.27 -4.17 10.36
C SER A 124 30.54 -2.68 10.38
N ALA A 125 29.47 -1.92 10.36
CA ALA A 125 29.49 -0.50 10.62
C ALA A 125 28.29 -0.10 11.50
N GLY A 126 28.42 1.04 12.19
CA GLY A 126 27.33 1.61 12.97
C GLY A 126 27.56 3.10 13.20
N VAL A 127 26.55 3.77 13.73
CA VAL A 127 26.60 5.23 13.97
C VAL A 127 26.24 5.52 15.42
N ILE A 128 27.06 6.35 16.06
CA ILE A 128 26.79 6.90 17.39
C ILE A 128 27.21 8.38 17.42
N ASN A 129 26.30 9.28 17.80
CA ASN A 129 26.55 10.72 17.87
C ASN A 129 27.20 11.27 16.57
N ASP A 130 26.66 10.84 15.42
CA ASP A 130 27.18 11.14 14.07
C ASP A 130 28.59 10.61 13.75
N THR A 131 29.19 9.87 14.66
CA THR A 131 30.41 9.14 14.37
C THR A 131 30.08 7.79 13.78
N VAL A 132 30.49 7.57 12.53
CA VAL A 132 30.38 6.31 11.82
C VAL A 132 31.62 5.47 12.18
N ILE A 133 31.40 4.26 12.63
CA ILE A 133 32.43 3.31 13.01
C ILE A 133 32.40 2.18 11.99
N PHE A 134 33.46 2.02 11.20
CA PHE A 134 33.67 0.88 10.34
C PHE A 134 34.62 -0.08 11.02
N GLN A 135 34.34 -1.36 10.95
CA GLN A 135 35.16 -2.39 11.58
C GLN A 135 35.64 -3.43 10.54
N SER A 136 36.95 -3.63 10.51
CA SER A 136 37.59 -4.77 9.84
C SER A 136 38.00 -5.86 10.86
N GLU A 137 38.68 -6.91 10.44
CA GLU A 137 39.15 -7.95 11.34
C GLU A 137 40.17 -7.47 12.35
N LYS A 138 40.91 -6.39 12.08
CA LYS A 138 41.99 -5.91 12.96
C LYS A 138 41.97 -4.41 13.20
N SER A 139 41.00 -3.69 12.66
CA SER A 139 41.02 -2.24 12.75
C SER A 139 39.60 -1.68 12.83
N VAL A 140 39.49 -0.54 13.49
CA VAL A 140 38.30 0.27 13.56
C VAL A 140 38.60 1.66 13.02
N TYR A 141 37.75 2.16 12.13
CA TYR A 141 37.87 3.45 11.46
C TYR A 141 36.71 4.33 11.91
N LEU A 142 37.01 5.47 12.53
CA LEU A 142 36.03 6.43 13.03
C LEU A 142 35.94 7.60 12.08
N TYR A 143 34.78 7.86 11.54
CA TYR A 143 34.48 8.99 10.65
C TYR A 143 33.35 9.83 11.21
N LYS A 144 33.42 11.13 11.02
CA LYS A 144 32.32 12.05 11.28
C LYS A 144 32.14 12.97 10.07
N TYR A 145 30.94 13.03 9.53
CA TYR A 145 30.62 13.82 8.34
C TYR A 145 31.66 13.64 7.20
N LYS A 146 31.95 12.41 6.86
CA LYS A 146 32.90 11.98 5.80
C LYS A 146 34.39 12.30 6.10
N LYS A 147 34.72 12.82 7.28
CA LYS A 147 36.10 13.11 7.69
C LYS A 147 36.61 12.03 8.65
N LEU A 148 37.81 11.51 8.40
CA LEU A 148 38.49 10.57 9.27
C LEU A 148 38.82 11.26 10.60
N LEU A 149 38.40 10.67 11.73
CA LEU A 149 38.75 11.12 13.07
C LEU A 149 39.92 10.32 13.65
N LYS A 150 39.82 8.97 13.56
CA LYS A 150 40.80 8.08 14.17
C LYS A 150 40.78 6.72 13.48
N VAL A 151 41.93 6.09 13.42
CA VAL A 151 42.06 4.64 13.16
C VAL A 151 42.66 3.99 14.41
N GLN A 152 42.08 2.87 14.86
CA GLN A 152 42.58 2.08 15.97
C GLN A 152 42.83 0.65 15.49
N HIS A 153 44.08 0.20 15.65
CA HIS A 153 44.52 -1.16 15.28
C HIS A 153 44.54 -2.05 16.51
N PHE A 154 44.29 -3.34 16.31
CA PHE A 154 44.25 -4.35 17.36
C PHE A 154 45.10 -5.54 16.97
N ASN A 155 45.73 -6.19 17.96
CA ASN A 155 46.52 -7.39 17.76
C ASN A 155 45.63 -8.63 17.57
N SER A 156 44.55 -8.71 18.37
CA SER A 156 43.55 -9.78 18.32
C SER A 156 42.50 -9.54 17.24
N ILE A 157 41.86 -10.62 16.81
CA ILE A 157 40.81 -10.57 15.77
C ILE A 157 39.53 -9.97 16.36
N LEU A 158 39.02 -8.94 15.71
CA LEU A 158 37.74 -8.32 15.98
C LEU A 158 36.60 -9.15 15.39
N HIS A 159 35.63 -9.56 16.21
CA HIS A 159 34.52 -10.37 15.71
C HIS A 159 33.38 -9.50 15.16
N THR A 160 32.90 -8.51 15.93
CA THR A 160 31.79 -7.66 15.51
C THR A 160 31.74 -6.38 16.36
N ALA A 161 31.43 -5.27 15.71
CA ALA A 161 31.02 -4.04 16.39
C ALA A 161 29.49 -3.98 16.50
N LYS A 162 28.97 -3.71 17.68
CA LYS A 162 27.54 -3.48 17.97
C LYS A 162 27.36 -2.08 18.49
N ILE A 163 26.55 -1.29 17.80
CA ILE A 163 26.32 0.13 18.13
C ILE A 163 24.84 0.33 18.36
N ASN A 164 24.48 0.81 19.54
CA ASN A 164 23.12 1.14 19.93
C ASN A 164 23.09 2.37 20.86
N LYS A 165 21.94 2.71 21.42
CA LYS A 165 21.81 3.86 22.35
C LYS A 165 22.65 3.73 23.64
N GLY A 166 23.07 2.52 24.02
CA GLY A 166 23.90 2.24 25.18
C GLY A 166 25.40 2.46 24.94
N GLY A 167 25.81 2.65 23.68
CA GLY A 167 27.20 2.86 23.32
C GLY A 167 27.64 2.09 22.08
N ALA A 168 28.91 2.22 21.75
CA ALA A 168 29.59 1.38 20.77
C ALA A 168 30.37 0.29 21.48
N PHE A 169 30.14 -0.95 21.10
CA PHE A 169 30.74 -2.14 21.69
C PHE A 169 31.50 -2.92 20.61
N LEU A 170 32.61 -3.53 20.99
CA LEU A 170 33.47 -4.30 20.13
C LEU A 170 33.83 -5.63 20.79
N ARG A 171 33.40 -6.72 20.22
CA ARG A 171 33.81 -8.05 20.71
C ARG A 171 35.13 -8.44 20.07
N ILE A 172 36.15 -8.74 20.89
CA ILE A 172 37.51 -9.13 20.51
C ILE A 172 37.77 -10.56 20.94
N TRP A 173 38.23 -11.41 20.03
CA TRP A 173 38.58 -12.79 20.34
C TRP A 173 39.70 -12.84 21.36
N ASP A 174 39.63 -13.82 22.28
CA ASP A 174 40.53 -14.07 23.39
C ASP A 174 40.56 -13.01 24.49
N GLU A 175 39.87 -11.87 24.25
CA GLU A 175 39.90 -10.72 25.17
C GLU A 175 38.52 -10.44 25.82
N GLY A 176 37.40 -10.53 25.10
CA GLY A 176 36.08 -10.27 25.60
C GLY A 176 35.34 -9.14 24.89
N LEU A 177 34.43 -8.46 25.62
CA LEU A 177 33.65 -7.33 25.08
C LEU A 177 34.21 -6.00 25.56
N PHE A 178 34.47 -5.10 24.64
CA PHE A 178 34.99 -3.75 24.85
C PHE A 178 33.86 -2.73 24.64
N LYS A 179 33.88 -1.64 25.39
CA LYS A 179 32.99 -0.48 25.21
C LYS A 179 33.82 0.75 24.85
N MET A 180 33.36 1.54 23.92
CA MET A 180 33.98 2.83 23.61
C MET A 180 33.74 3.84 24.72
N THR A 181 34.80 4.36 25.30
CA THR A 181 34.83 5.41 26.30
C THR A 181 35.89 6.41 25.92
N ASP A 182 35.56 7.70 25.84
CA ASP A 182 36.47 8.78 25.43
C ASP A 182 37.20 8.55 24.10
N GLY A 183 36.47 7.94 23.15
CA GLY A 183 36.99 7.67 21.78
C GLY A 183 37.92 6.46 21.70
N GLU A 184 38.01 5.64 22.76
CA GLU A 184 38.81 4.41 22.82
C GLU A 184 37.99 3.21 23.28
N PHE A 185 38.29 2.05 22.73
CA PHE A 185 37.66 0.80 23.19
C PHE A 185 38.39 0.25 24.39
N ARG A 186 37.69 0.09 25.51
CA ARG A 186 38.18 -0.45 26.80
C ARG A 186 37.41 -1.71 27.14
N LEU A 187 38.15 -2.75 27.66
CA LEU A 187 37.56 -4.01 28.07
C LEU A 187 36.55 -3.79 29.20
N ILE A 188 35.41 -4.48 29.14
CA ILE A 188 34.49 -4.67 30.25
C ILE A 188 34.91 -5.94 30.96
N PRO A 189 35.57 -5.87 32.17
CA PRO A 189 36.24 -7.01 32.77
C PRO A 189 35.34 -8.22 33.00
N SER A 190 34.08 -8.02 33.42
CA SER A 190 33.10 -9.08 33.67
C SER A 190 32.79 -9.95 32.44
N THR A 191 33.10 -9.47 31.25
CA THR A 191 32.77 -10.15 30.00
C THR A 191 33.87 -11.08 29.50
N LYS A 192 35.08 -11.01 30.06
CA LYS A 192 36.26 -11.75 29.60
C LYS A 192 36.05 -13.27 29.69
N GLU A 193 35.59 -13.77 30.82
CA GLU A 193 35.37 -15.21 31.01
C GLU A 193 34.35 -15.80 30.03
N VAL A 194 33.28 -15.04 29.73
CA VAL A 194 32.19 -15.52 28.90
C VAL A 194 32.45 -15.26 27.42
N TYR A 195 32.89 -14.06 27.05
CA TYR A 195 32.94 -13.61 25.65
C TYR A 195 34.32 -13.59 25.00
N ALA A 196 35.37 -14.00 25.72
CA ALA A 196 36.68 -14.25 25.09
C ALA A 196 36.58 -15.35 24.01
N GLN A 197 35.85 -16.43 24.28
CA GLN A 197 35.67 -17.57 23.35
C GLN A 197 34.28 -17.68 22.74
N ASN A 198 33.31 -16.86 23.17
CA ASN A 198 31.94 -16.90 22.64
C ASN A 198 31.63 -15.68 21.79
N ARG A 199 30.84 -15.88 20.77
CA ARG A 199 30.39 -14.78 19.89
C ARG A 199 29.17 -14.04 20.47
N ILE A 200 28.99 -12.81 20.06
CA ILE A 200 27.77 -12.05 20.26
C ILE A 200 27.13 -11.84 18.89
N ASP A 201 25.98 -12.46 18.67
CA ASP A 201 25.27 -12.36 17.40
C ASP A 201 24.44 -11.08 17.33
N GLU A 202 23.67 -10.79 18.41
CA GLU A 202 22.81 -9.58 18.49
C GLU A 202 22.96 -8.88 19.83
N GLN A 203 22.72 -7.57 19.85
CA GLN A 203 22.77 -6.76 21.06
C GLN A 203 21.69 -5.68 21.04
N TYR A 204 20.89 -5.63 22.10
CA TYR A 204 19.76 -4.70 22.21
C TYR A 204 19.85 -3.86 23.47
N TYR A 205 19.67 -2.55 23.32
CA TYR A 205 19.56 -1.63 24.44
C TYR A 205 18.13 -1.64 25.01
N LEU A 206 17.99 -1.99 26.28
CA LEU A 206 16.70 -2.13 26.96
C LEU A 206 16.24 -0.82 27.59
N SER A 207 14.96 -0.72 27.89
CA SER A 207 14.34 0.47 28.49
C SER A 207 14.88 0.79 29.89
N ASN A 208 15.35 -0.22 30.64
CA ASN A 208 16.01 -0.05 31.92
C ASN A 208 17.48 0.38 31.82
N GLY A 209 18.04 0.46 30.63
CA GLY A 209 19.41 0.87 30.31
C GLY A 209 20.44 -0.25 30.31
N ASP A 210 20.04 -1.50 30.50
CA ASP A 210 20.90 -2.67 30.31
C ASP A 210 21.03 -2.99 28.81
N ASN A 211 22.00 -3.85 28.45
CA ASN A 211 22.07 -4.44 27.11
C ASN A 211 21.75 -5.93 27.19
N LEU A 212 20.85 -6.36 26.31
CA LEU A 212 20.60 -7.78 26.08
C LEU A 212 21.58 -8.29 25.03
N LEU A 213 22.34 -9.32 25.38
CA LEU A 213 23.30 -9.97 24.48
C LEU A 213 22.76 -11.34 24.10
N VAL A 214 22.67 -11.61 22.80
CA VAL A 214 22.19 -12.88 22.24
C VAL A 214 23.34 -13.58 21.53
N SER A 215 23.56 -14.84 21.87
CA SER A 215 24.65 -15.67 21.35
C SER A 215 24.14 -17.06 20.97
N ARG A 216 24.39 -17.50 19.75
CA ARG A 216 24.09 -18.87 19.31
C ARG A 216 24.95 -19.93 20.02
N THR A 217 26.06 -19.53 20.62
CA THR A 217 26.97 -20.45 21.33
C THR A 217 26.71 -20.50 22.83
N ASN A 218 26.29 -19.37 23.42
CA ASN A 218 26.18 -19.22 24.89
C ASN A 218 24.82 -18.71 25.39
N GLY A 219 23.83 -18.57 24.51
CA GLY A 219 22.47 -18.16 24.86
C GLY A 219 22.35 -16.67 25.17
N ILE A 220 21.50 -16.30 26.13
CA ILE A 220 21.09 -14.92 26.37
C ILE A 220 21.65 -14.40 27.70
N TRP A 221 22.20 -13.17 27.69
CA TRP A 221 22.82 -12.52 28.85
C TRP A 221 22.41 -11.06 28.92
N TYR A 222 22.43 -10.52 30.14
CA TYR A 222 22.28 -9.10 30.40
C TYR A 222 23.65 -8.50 30.77
N LEU A 223 24.09 -7.51 30.00
CA LEU A 223 25.14 -6.61 30.39
C LEU A 223 24.48 -5.41 31.11
N LYS A 224 24.65 -5.33 32.40
CA LYS A 224 24.07 -4.30 33.28
C LYS A 224 24.74 -2.94 33.04
N LYS A 225 24.09 -1.86 33.48
CA LYS A 225 24.63 -0.49 33.41
C LYS A 225 25.95 -0.35 34.14
N ASP A 226 26.13 -1.04 35.26
CA ASP A 226 27.35 -1.07 36.09
C ASP A 226 28.47 -1.89 35.48
N GLY A 227 28.25 -2.50 34.30
CA GLY A 227 29.18 -3.36 33.62
C GLY A 227 29.19 -4.81 34.09
N SER A 228 28.36 -5.21 35.03
CA SER A 228 28.23 -6.61 35.46
C SER A 228 27.51 -7.43 34.36
N LEU A 229 27.88 -8.71 34.23
CA LEU A 229 27.31 -9.65 33.28
C LEU A 229 26.48 -10.70 34.02
N VAL A 230 25.20 -10.84 33.63
CA VAL A 230 24.26 -11.75 34.28
C VAL A 230 23.57 -12.63 33.27
N LYS A 231 23.61 -13.96 33.48
CA LYS A 231 22.90 -14.92 32.63
C LYS A 231 21.39 -14.69 32.70
N ALA A 232 20.72 -14.63 31.57
CA ALA A 232 19.28 -14.53 31.55
C ALA A 232 18.61 -15.85 31.98
N LYS A 233 17.52 -15.74 32.75
CA LYS A 233 16.74 -16.91 33.19
C LYS A 233 15.64 -17.22 32.15
N SER A 234 16.00 -17.91 31.07
CA SER A 234 15.04 -18.33 30.04
C SER A 234 15.58 -19.51 29.24
N ASP A 235 15.46 -20.70 29.80
CA ASP A 235 15.99 -21.95 29.20
C ASP A 235 15.38 -22.17 27.81
N LEU A 236 14.11 -21.89 27.63
CA LEU A 236 13.43 -22.01 26.37
C LEU A 236 14.04 -21.12 25.26
N LEU A 237 14.26 -19.83 25.56
CA LEU A 237 14.87 -18.93 24.56
C LEU A 237 16.34 -19.24 24.34
N ASP A 238 17.07 -19.64 25.39
CA ASP A 238 18.44 -20.11 25.27
C ASP A 238 18.54 -21.29 24.30
N ASP A 239 17.65 -22.28 24.46
CA ASP A 239 17.59 -23.42 23.54
C ASP A 239 17.26 -22.98 22.11
N ILE A 240 16.24 -22.14 21.95
CA ILE A 240 15.84 -21.67 20.62
C ILE A 240 16.98 -20.90 19.94
N VAL A 241 17.63 -19.94 20.60
CA VAL A 241 18.70 -19.14 19.95
C VAL A 241 19.93 -19.97 19.59
N LYS A 242 20.18 -21.05 20.30
CA LYS A 242 21.25 -22.00 20.01
C LYS A 242 20.86 -22.95 18.87
N THR A 243 19.73 -23.64 18.98
CA THR A 243 19.28 -24.65 18.01
C THR A 243 18.89 -24.04 16.67
N LYS A 244 18.28 -22.85 16.69
CA LYS A 244 17.90 -22.12 15.47
C LYS A 244 19.01 -21.17 14.99
N GLU A 245 20.14 -21.14 15.68
CA GLU A 245 21.31 -20.35 15.33
C GLU A 245 20.99 -18.86 15.11
N SER A 246 20.90 -18.09 16.23
CA SER A 246 20.71 -16.64 16.14
C SER A 246 21.77 -16.00 15.22
N TYR A 247 21.38 -14.96 14.49
CA TYR A 247 22.25 -14.32 13.52
C TYR A 247 22.31 -12.79 13.76
N THR A 248 23.11 -12.09 12.97
CA THR A 248 23.38 -10.68 13.22
C THR A 248 22.33 -9.76 12.63
N GLY A 249 21.86 -8.72 13.32
CA GLY A 249 21.33 -7.54 12.65
C GLY A 249 19.88 -7.16 12.90
N GLY A 250 19.35 -7.34 14.09
CA GLY A 250 18.05 -6.76 14.46
C GLY A 250 18.14 -5.40 15.15
N LYS A 251 17.12 -4.55 15.00
CA LYS A 251 16.89 -3.36 15.84
C LYS A 251 15.61 -3.54 16.63
N LYS A 252 15.62 -3.13 17.92
CA LYS A 252 14.40 -3.10 18.74
C LYS A 252 13.34 -2.24 18.08
N LEU A 253 12.11 -2.74 18.01
CA LEU A 253 10.98 -2.05 17.41
C LEU A 253 10.50 -0.90 18.32
N LYS A 254 9.77 0.05 17.75
CA LYS A 254 9.26 1.24 18.46
C LYS A 254 8.35 0.90 19.64
N ASN A 255 7.63 -0.23 19.58
CA ASN A 255 6.76 -0.75 20.64
C ASN A 255 7.50 -1.57 21.72
N GLY A 256 8.83 -1.62 21.68
CA GLY A 256 9.66 -2.33 22.64
C GLY A 256 9.90 -3.81 22.32
N ILE A 257 9.29 -4.35 21.29
CA ILE A 257 9.52 -5.74 20.84
C ILE A 257 10.93 -5.87 20.23
N ILE A 258 11.56 -6.98 20.51
CA ILE A 258 12.91 -7.34 20.06
C ILE A 258 12.79 -8.45 19.01
N PRO A 259 13.11 -8.18 17.74
CA PRO A 259 13.20 -9.21 16.71
C PRO A 259 14.56 -9.93 16.81
N ILE A 260 14.56 -11.24 16.94
CA ILE A 260 15.78 -12.07 16.87
C ILE A 260 15.79 -12.81 15.55
N SER A 261 16.78 -12.52 14.71
CA SER A 261 17.01 -13.20 13.43
C SER A 261 17.69 -14.55 13.64
N THR A 262 17.28 -15.57 12.89
CA THR A 262 17.91 -16.90 12.97
C THR A 262 18.21 -17.45 11.58
N THR A 263 19.15 -18.40 11.49
CA THR A 263 19.48 -19.07 10.22
C THR A 263 18.60 -20.29 9.91
N LYS A 264 17.90 -20.84 10.93
CA LYS A 264 17.16 -22.11 10.81
C LYS A 264 15.75 -22.07 11.45
N GLY A 265 15.29 -20.94 11.88
CA GLY A 265 13.98 -20.82 12.57
C GLY A 265 13.19 -19.57 12.24
N GLY A 266 13.63 -18.81 11.25
CA GLY A 266 12.97 -17.58 10.84
C GLY A 266 13.25 -16.41 11.77
N LEU A 267 12.20 -15.70 12.14
CA LEU A 267 12.24 -14.49 12.95
C LEU A 267 11.43 -14.67 14.23
N LEU A 268 12.09 -14.49 15.39
CA LEU A 268 11.43 -14.53 16.68
C LEU A 268 11.14 -13.11 17.15
N PHE A 269 10.00 -12.90 17.77
CA PHE A 269 9.63 -11.65 18.42
C PHE A 269 9.49 -11.88 19.94
N ILE A 270 10.31 -11.20 20.72
CA ILE A 270 10.27 -11.27 22.18
C ILE A 270 10.03 -9.88 22.78
N ASP A 271 9.54 -9.82 24.02
CA ASP A 271 9.56 -8.58 24.79
C ASP A 271 10.83 -8.45 25.65
N GLU A 272 11.00 -7.30 26.32
CA GLU A 272 12.16 -7.03 27.17
C GLU A 272 12.22 -7.94 28.44
N GLN A 273 11.12 -8.61 28.77
CA GLN A 273 11.03 -9.61 29.83
C GLN A 273 11.30 -11.04 29.32
N LEU A 274 11.83 -11.17 28.12
CA LEU A 274 12.13 -12.44 27.43
C LEU A 274 10.91 -13.34 27.21
N ARG A 275 9.71 -12.77 27.13
CA ARG A 275 8.53 -13.56 26.76
C ARG A 275 8.42 -13.59 25.23
N LEU A 276 8.37 -14.79 24.70
CA LEU A 276 8.17 -15.00 23.26
C LEU A 276 6.75 -14.55 22.87
N LYS A 277 6.64 -13.66 21.91
CA LYS A 277 5.37 -13.12 21.39
C LYS A 277 4.93 -13.84 20.14
N SER A 278 5.86 -14.13 19.24
CA SER A 278 5.58 -14.79 17.98
C SER A 278 6.84 -15.38 17.37
N ILE A 279 6.67 -16.43 16.59
CA ILE A 279 7.69 -16.93 15.68
C ILE A 279 7.12 -16.84 14.27
N LEU A 280 7.88 -16.26 13.36
CA LEU A 280 7.56 -16.19 11.95
C LEU A 280 8.58 -17.02 11.16
N ASN A 281 8.10 -18.05 10.46
CA ASN A 281 8.92 -18.99 9.72
C ASN A 281 8.18 -19.51 8.47
N THR A 282 8.71 -20.51 7.80
CA THR A 282 8.09 -21.09 6.60
C THR A 282 6.72 -21.72 6.86
N SER A 283 6.43 -22.12 8.09
CA SER A 283 5.13 -22.69 8.43
C SER A 283 4.00 -21.64 8.52
N ASN A 284 4.34 -20.34 8.57
CA ASN A 284 3.36 -19.28 8.80
C ASN A 284 3.60 -18.00 8.01
N GLY A 285 4.29 -18.09 6.87
CA GLY A 285 4.32 -17.01 5.88
C GLY A 285 5.65 -16.61 5.30
N LEU A 286 6.78 -16.95 5.91
CA LEU A 286 8.08 -16.75 5.26
C LEU A 286 8.28 -17.77 4.15
N SER A 287 8.97 -17.37 3.08
CA SER A 287 9.40 -18.33 2.04
C SER A 287 10.67 -19.11 2.40
N TYR A 288 11.44 -18.62 3.41
CA TYR A 288 12.66 -19.27 3.93
C TYR A 288 12.85 -18.96 5.42
N ASP A 289 13.47 -19.88 6.16
CA ASP A 289 13.77 -19.70 7.59
C ASP A 289 15.09 -18.97 7.85
N TYR A 290 15.85 -18.66 6.81
CA TYR A 290 17.11 -17.93 6.92
C TYR A 290 16.86 -16.42 6.92
N VAL A 291 17.08 -15.78 8.08
CA VAL A 291 16.94 -14.33 8.29
C VAL A 291 18.25 -13.75 8.77
N THR A 292 18.71 -12.67 8.16
CA THR A 292 20.02 -12.05 8.43
C THR A 292 19.92 -10.70 9.15
N SER A 293 18.96 -9.86 8.80
CA SER A 293 18.81 -8.52 9.39
C SER A 293 17.36 -8.10 9.41
N THR A 294 16.99 -7.22 10.35
CA THR A 294 15.63 -6.65 10.44
C THR A 294 15.68 -5.16 10.73
N ILE A 295 14.73 -4.44 10.13
CA ILE A 295 14.42 -3.05 10.47
C ILE A 295 12.91 -2.88 10.60
N GLN A 296 12.49 -1.88 11.37
CA GLN A 296 11.12 -1.38 11.29
C GLN A 296 11.09 -0.15 10.39
N ASP A 297 10.22 -0.15 9.40
CA ASP A 297 10.01 1.01 8.54
C ASP A 297 9.24 2.11 9.27
N ARG A 298 9.03 3.23 8.58
CA ARG A 298 8.32 4.37 9.16
C ARG A 298 6.83 4.09 9.33
N ALA A 299 6.26 3.24 8.48
CA ALA A 299 4.86 2.81 8.58
C ALA A 299 4.62 1.85 9.76
N GLY A 300 5.68 1.29 10.36
CA GLY A 300 5.61 0.37 11.47
C GLY A 300 5.78 -1.09 11.11
N ASP A 301 5.87 -1.41 9.81
CA ASP A 301 6.08 -2.78 9.35
C ASP A 301 7.55 -3.21 9.52
N VAL A 302 7.74 -4.50 9.72
CA VAL A 302 9.07 -5.08 9.92
C VAL A 302 9.58 -5.65 8.61
N TRP A 303 10.71 -5.13 8.14
CA TRP A 303 11.43 -5.69 7.01
C TRP A 303 12.52 -6.63 7.51
N ALA A 304 12.66 -7.76 6.85
CA ALA A 304 13.69 -8.74 7.16
C ALA A 304 14.39 -9.18 5.88
N THR A 305 15.71 -9.36 5.98
CA THR A 305 16.56 -9.84 4.88
C THR A 305 16.97 -11.29 5.10
N GLY A 306 17.27 -11.97 4.01
CA GLY A 306 17.74 -13.34 3.96
C GLY A 306 17.92 -13.75 2.52
N ASP A 307 17.53 -14.95 2.17
CA ASP A 307 17.51 -15.37 0.76
C ASP A 307 16.53 -14.52 -0.06
N ASN A 308 15.37 -14.20 0.51
CA ASN A 308 14.43 -13.21 0.02
C ASN A 308 14.41 -11.99 0.94
N ILE A 309 13.64 -10.98 0.57
CA ILE A 309 13.23 -9.90 1.46
C ILE A 309 11.80 -10.17 1.91
N PHE A 310 11.55 -9.97 3.19
CA PHE A 310 10.24 -10.12 3.80
C PHE A 310 9.78 -8.79 4.37
N ARG A 311 8.53 -8.43 4.13
CA ARG A 311 7.86 -7.34 4.82
C ARG A 311 6.71 -7.90 5.61
N VAL A 312 6.71 -7.67 6.91
CA VAL A 312 5.77 -8.23 7.87
C VAL A 312 4.96 -7.10 8.49
N SER A 313 3.65 -7.13 8.33
CA SER A 313 2.75 -6.25 9.06
C SER A 313 2.61 -6.75 10.50
N PHE A 314 3.58 -6.39 11.34
CA PHE A 314 3.65 -6.82 12.73
C PHE A 314 2.87 -5.87 13.65
N ASP A 315 2.17 -6.43 14.69
CA ASP A 315 1.37 -5.66 15.66
C ASP A 315 0.34 -4.73 15.00
N THR A 316 -0.38 -5.28 14.03
CA THR A 316 -1.33 -4.56 13.18
C THR A 316 -2.77 -4.80 13.63
N SER A 317 -3.66 -3.89 13.21
CA SER A 317 -5.10 -3.98 13.41
C SER A 317 -5.75 -5.21 12.76
N LEU A 318 -5.08 -5.84 11.80
CA LEU A 318 -5.62 -6.94 11.01
C LEU A 318 -4.68 -8.15 11.04
N THR A 319 -5.22 -9.30 11.44
CA THR A 319 -4.57 -10.62 11.35
C THR A 319 -5.51 -11.60 10.67
N TYR A 320 -5.01 -12.75 10.25
CA TYR A 320 -5.82 -13.75 9.60
C TYR A 320 -5.53 -15.18 10.06
N PHE A 321 -6.49 -16.06 9.85
CA PHE A 321 -6.37 -17.52 9.99
C PHE A 321 -6.69 -18.16 8.65
N SER A 322 -6.08 -19.30 8.36
CA SER A 322 -6.24 -20.01 7.10
C SER A 322 -6.03 -21.52 7.26
N THR A 323 -5.77 -22.21 6.17
CA THR A 323 -5.39 -23.63 6.15
C THR A 323 -4.16 -23.93 7.01
N ILE A 324 -3.25 -22.96 7.17
CA ILE A 324 -2.09 -23.06 8.09
C ILE A 324 -2.56 -23.27 9.54
N ASN A 325 -3.73 -22.73 9.88
CA ASN A 325 -4.35 -22.86 11.20
C ASN A 325 -5.39 -23.99 11.22
N ASN A 326 -5.40 -24.88 10.25
CA ASN A 326 -6.38 -25.95 10.02
C ASN A 326 -7.80 -25.45 9.72
N LEU A 327 -7.99 -24.20 9.27
CA LEU A 327 -9.27 -23.67 8.83
C LEU A 327 -9.39 -23.86 7.31
N ASN A 328 -10.37 -24.65 6.87
CA ASN A 328 -10.61 -24.95 5.46
C ASN A 328 -12.04 -24.56 5.06
N GLY A 329 -12.17 -23.99 3.89
CA GLY A 329 -13.45 -23.66 3.27
C GLY A 329 -13.91 -22.23 3.51
N PHE A 330 -14.80 -21.81 2.67
CA PHE A 330 -15.47 -20.52 2.66
C PHE A 330 -16.26 -20.30 3.96
N VAL A 331 -15.97 -19.22 4.70
CA VAL A 331 -16.56 -18.94 6.01
C VAL A 331 -17.98 -18.37 5.87
N ASN A 332 -18.96 -19.09 6.37
CA ASN A 332 -20.37 -18.73 6.27
C ASN A 332 -20.94 -18.04 7.53
N SER A 333 -20.55 -18.50 8.71
CA SER A 333 -20.98 -17.90 9.97
C SER A 333 -19.92 -18.04 11.06
N ILE A 334 -19.97 -17.12 12.01
CA ILE A 334 -19.05 -17.04 13.13
C ILE A 334 -19.89 -16.72 14.37
N ASN A 335 -19.69 -17.48 15.45
CA ASN A 335 -20.43 -17.28 16.69
C ASN A 335 -19.53 -17.56 17.91
N ARG A 336 -19.72 -16.83 18.99
CA ARG A 336 -19.08 -17.14 20.27
C ARG A 336 -20.12 -17.60 21.28
N ILE A 337 -19.91 -18.81 21.80
CA ILE A 337 -20.81 -19.46 22.76
C ILE A 337 -19.99 -19.93 23.94
N ASN A 338 -20.37 -19.56 25.16
CA ASN A 338 -19.64 -19.88 26.40
C ASN A 338 -18.14 -19.55 26.33
N GLY A 339 -17.81 -18.40 25.72
CA GLY A 339 -16.41 -17.96 25.55
C GLY A 339 -15.65 -18.65 24.42
N LYS A 340 -16.19 -19.70 23.80
CA LYS A 340 -15.56 -20.44 22.70
C LYS A 340 -16.07 -19.94 21.36
N LEU A 341 -15.13 -19.66 20.43
CA LEU A 341 -15.45 -19.23 19.07
C LEU A 341 -15.69 -20.44 18.18
N TYR A 342 -16.81 -20.42 17.48
CA TYR A 342 -17.19 -21.40 16.47
C TYR A 342 -17.17 -20.75 15.10
N VAL A 343 -16.50 -21.38 14.15
CA VAL A 343 -16.42 -20.91 12.78
C VAL A 343 -16.95 -22.00 11.87
N ARG A 344 -17.97 -21.63 11.11
CA ARG A 344 -18.56 -22.51 10.14
C ARG A 344 -18.13 -22.13 8.73
N THR A 345 -17.64 -23.11 8.02
CA THR A 345 -17.34 -22.99 6.59
C THR A 345 -18.37 -23.78 5.74
N ASN A 346 -18.21 -23.69 4.42
CA ASN A 346 -19.00 -24.55 3.52
C ASN A 346 -18.60 -26.04 3.58
N LYS A 347 -17.48 -26.36 4.27
CA LYS A 347 -16.99 -27.73 4.43
C LYS A 347 -17.32 -28.32 5.81
N ASP A 348 -17.05 -27.55 6.87
CA ASP A 348 -17.13 -28.07 8.25
C ASP A 348 -17.45 -26.95 9.27
N LEU A 349 -17.76 -27.38 10.49
CA LEU A 349 -17.77 -26.54 11.68
C LEU A 349 -16.46 -26.72 12.43
N TYR A 350 -15.86 -25.60 12.83
CA TYR A 350 -14.58 -25.54 13.53
C TYR A 350 -14.75 -24.92 14.90
N ASP A 351 -14.04 -25.50 15.87
CA ASP A 351 -13.81 -24.97 17.19
C ASP A 351 -12.48 -24.21 17.19
N PHE A 352 -12.51 -22.96 17.60
CA PHE A 352 -11.27 -22.20 17.78
C PHE A 352 -10.58 -22.66 19.05
N VAL A 353 -9.32 -23.05 18.94
CA VAL A 353 -8.46 -23.47 20.04
C VAL A 353 -7.36 -22.44 20.20
N PRO A 354 -7.51 -21.50 21.16
CA PRO A 354 -6.45 -20.57 21.49
C PRO A 354 -5.29 -21.36 22.08
N LYS A 355 -4.09 -21.20 21.55
CA LYS A 355 -2.92 -21.84 22.12
C LYS A 355 -2.38 -21.06 23.30
N THR A 356 -2.16 -21.79 24.38
CA THR A 356 -1.56 -21.30 25.61
C THR A 356 -0.03 -21.41 25.59
N ASN A 357 0.54 -22.15 24.65
CA ASN A 357 1.97 -22.41 24.57
C ASN A 357 2.70 -21.40 23.70
N ILE A 358 3.85 -20.99 24.17
CA ILE A 358 4.75 -19.94 23.68
C ILE A 358 5.17 -20.14 22.20
N ASN A 359 5.19 -21.38 21.70
CA ASN A 359 5.58 -21.72 20.31
C ASN A 359 4.39 -21.90 19.37
N GLY A 360 3.19 -21.55 19.83
CA GLY A 360 1.99 -21.95 19.12
C GLY A 360 1.24 -20.82 18.45
N GLN A 361 0.76 -21.14 17.27
CA GLN A 361 -0.34 -20.43 16.65
C GLN A 361 -1.66 -20.95 17.20
N SER A 362 -2.66 -20.06 17.32
CA SER A 362 -4.03 -20.50 17.52
C SER A 362 -4.48 -21.33 16.32
N THR A 363 -5.22 -22.40 16.57
CA THR A 363 -5.66 -23.35 15.53
C THR A 363 -7.15 -23.57 15.58
N PHE A 364 -7.66 -24.17 14.54
CA PHE A 364 -9.03 -24.63 14.46
C PHE A 364 -9.05 -26.15 14.52
N GLU A 365 -9.86 -26.70 15.40
CA GLU A 365 -10.14 -28.13 15.44
C GLU A 365 -11.48 -28.38 14.78
N LYS A 366 -11.49 -29.33 13.87
CA LYS A 366 -12.73 -29.77 13.24
C LYS A 366 -13.65 -30.33 14.34
N ASN A 367 -14.82 -29.74 14.47
CA ASN A 367 -15.80 -30.24 15.41
C ASN A 367 -16.36 -31.54 14.86
N ASN A 368 -16.26 -32.65 15.65
CA ASN A 368 -16.71 -33.99 15.25
C ASN A 368 -18.22 -34.10 15.02
N ILE A 369 -18.95 -32.99 15.05
CA ILE A 369 -20.33 -32.90 14.55
C ILE A 369 -20.26 -32.88 13.02
N ASN A 370 -19.99 -34.03 12.46
CA ASN A 370 -19.62 -34.32 11.06
C ASN A 370 -20.74 -33.99 10.05
N GLU A 371 -21.24 -32.74 9.97
CA GLU A 371 -22.22 -32.38 8.94
C GLU A 371 -22.27 -30.85 8.73
N LEU A 372 -22.50 -30.44 7.49
CA LEU A 372 -22.73 -29.09 7.02
C LEU A 372 -23.91 -28.41 7.74
N GLY A 373 -23.67 -27.73 8.84
CA GLY A 373 -24.67 -27.00 9.62
C GLY A 373 -24.86 -25.55 9.23
N SER A 374 -26.01 -24.94 9.44
CA SER A 374 -26.30 -23.57 9.09
C SER A 374 -26.30 -22.57 10.26
N ASP A 375 -26.49 -23.04 11.49
CA ASP A 375 -26.59 -22.17 12.66
C ASP A 375 -26.08 -22.87 13.92
N VAL A 376 -25.66 -22.06 14.90
CA VAL A 376 -25.20 -22.52 16.21
C VAL A 376 -25.89 -21.69 17.29
N LEU A 377 -26.58 -22.35 18.20
CA LEU A 377 -27.37 -21.76 19.29
C LEU A 377 -26.94 -22.31 20.65
N GLN A 378 -26.77 -21.45 21.64
CA GLN A 378 -26.61 -21.87 23.02
C GLN A 378 -27.96 -22.22 23.64
N PHE A 379 -28.05 -23.37 24.28
CA PHE A 379 -29.19 -23.79 25.05
C PHE A 379 -28.70 -24.36 26.38
N ASP A 380 -28.77 -23.58 27.47
CA ASP A 380 -28.19 -23.87 28.77
C ASP A 380 -26.71 -24.32 28.65
N ASP A 381 -26.37 -25.52 29.07
CA ASP A 381 -25.07 -26.16 28.94
C ASP A 381 -24.85 -26.93 27.64
N GLN A 382 -25.79 -26.85 26.71
CA GLN A 382 -25.78 -27.57 25.43
C GLN A 382 -25.55 -26.59 24.28
N VAL A 383 -24.91 -27.07 23.23
CA VAL A 383 -24.80 -26.37 21.94
C VAL A 383 -25.72 -27.05 20.94
N ILE A 384 -26.69 -26.32 20.44
CA ILE A 384 -27.58 -26.77 19.38
C ILE A 384 -26.96 -26.36 18.04
N THR A 385 -26.79 -27.35 17.17
CA THR A 385 -26.36 -27.12 15.80
C THR A 385 -27.39 -27.54 14.81
N THR A 386 -27.65 -26.74 13.81
CA THR A 386 -28.57 -27.10 12.73
C THR A 386 -27.79 -27.23 11.44
N ASN A 387 -28.13 -28.26 10.66
CA ASN A 387 -27.58 -28.47 9.35
C ASN A 387 -28.70 -28.74 8.33
N ASN A 388 -28.30 -28.99 7.09
CA ASN A 388 -29.25 -29.28 6.02
C ASN A 388 -30.05 -30.62 6.25
N PHE A 389 -29.66 -31.42 7.22
CA PHE A 389 -30.21 -32.77 7.42
C PHE A 389 -30.71 -33.01 8.84
N THR A 390 -30.18 -32.35 9.85
CA THR A 390 -30.49 -32.64 11.26
C THR A 390 -30.40 -31.40 12.16
N ILE A 391 -31.12 -31.44 13.27
CA ILE A 391 -30.88 -30.60 14.44
C ILE A 391 -30.17 -31.46 15.48
N LYS A 392 -29.04 -31.07 15.97
CA LYS A 392 -28.24 -31.80 16.95
C LYS A 392 -28.03 -31.00 18.21
N SER A 393 -27.95 -31.66 19.35
CA SER A 393 -27.57 -31.08 20.64
C SER A 393 -26.30 -31.75 21.12
N THR A 394 -25.32 -30.93 21.51
CA THR A 394 -24.03 -31.41 22.04
C THR A 394 -23.84 -30.91 23.47
N LYS A 395 -23.63 -31.84 24.41
CA LYS A 395 -23.28 -31.59 25.78
C LYS A 395 -22.03 -32.40 26.14
N ASN A 396 -20.99 -31.79 26.72
CA ASN A 396 -19.78 -32.50 27.14
C ASN A 396 -19.17 -33.41 26.04
N ARG A 397 -19.14 -32.93 24.81
CA ARG A 397 -18.68 -33.67 23.59
C ARG A 397 -19.58 -34.85 23.17
N VAL A 398 -20.69 -35.08 23.83
CA VAL A 398 -21.69 -36.08 23.42
C VAL A 398 -22.75 -35.40 22.58
N THR A 399 -22.93 -35.86 21.36
CA THR A 399 -23.92 -35.32 20.42
C THR A 399 -25.13 -36.21 20.33
N LYS A 400 -26.32 -35.64 20.49
CA LYS A 400 -27.62 -36.34 20.29
C LYS A 400 -28.36 -35.66 19.14
N VAL A 401 -29.05 -36.46 18.32
CA VAL A 401 -29.95 -35.93 17.29
C VAL A 401 -31.23 -35.45 17.98
N VAL A 402 -31.56 -34.19 17.79
CA VAL A 402 -32.81 -33.58 18.25
C VAL A 402 -33.91 -33.88 17.25
N SER A 403 -33.60 -33.76 15.96
CA SER A 403 -34.52 -34.00 14.88
C SER A 403 -33.82 -34.35 13.57
N PRO A 404 -34.18 -35.42 12.87
CA PRO A 404 -33.64 -35.78 11.55
C PRO A 404 -34.41 -35.04 10.44
N ILE A 405 -34.33 -33.71 10.39
CA ILE A 405 -35.17 -32.90 9.49
C ILE A 405 -34.30 -32.15 8.49
N TYR A 406 -34.74 -32.21 7.24
CA TYR A 406 -34.05 -31.67 6.07
C TYR A 406 -34.23 -30.12 5.89
N ARG A 407 -33.19 -29.38 5.53
CA ARG A 407 -33.22 -27.96 5.16
C ARG A 407 -33.59 -26.95 6.26
N THR A 408 -33.04 -27.13 7.44
CA THR A 408 -33.15 -26.14 8.53
C THR A 408 -32.16 -25.01 8.32
N ASN A 409 -32.62 -23.74 8.36
CA ASN A 409 -31.81 -22.59 8.05
C ASN A 409 -31.43 -21.74 9.28
N GLY A 410 -32.29 -21.64 10.27
CA GLY A 410 -32.05 -20.87 11.50
C GLY A 410 -32.80 -21.47 12.68
N THR A 411 -32.26 -21.27 13.89
CA THR A 411 -32.88 -21.77 15.13
C THR A 411 -32.80 -20.72 16.22
N ILE A 412 -33.89 -20.47 16.92
CA ILE A 412 -33.98 -19.57 18.06
C ILE A 412 -34.52 -20.27 19.29
N ARG A 413 -34.13 -19.78 20.48
CA ARG A 413 -34.73 -20.19 21.75
C ARG A 413 -35.91 -19.30 22.05
N SER A 414 -37.02 -19.88 22.46
CA SER A 414 -38.25 -19.14 22.82
C SER A 414 -37.99 -18.23 24.03
N LYS A 415 -38.38 -16.96 23.92
CA LYS A 415 -38.37 -15.97 25.02
C LYS A 415 -39.54 -16.20 25.97
N LEU A 416 -40.66 -16.79 25.47
CA LEU A 416 -41.85 -17.10 26.28
C LEU A 416 -41.69 -18.35 27.10
N ASN A 417 -41.11 -19.41 26.52
CA ASN A 417 -40.81 -20.66 27.19
C ASN A 417 -39.37 -21.12 26.81
N PRO A 418 -38.35 -20.83 27.63
CA PRO A 418 -36.96 -21.17 27.34
C PRO A 418 -36.66 -22.66 27.19
N SER A 419 -37.60 -23.58 27.48
CA SER A 419 -37.44 -24.99 27.19
C SER A 419 -37.69 -25.35 25.72
N ILE A 420 -38.18 -24.41 24.92
CA ILE A 420 -38.57 -24.64 23.52
C ILE A 420 -37.56 -23.93 22.60
N ILE A 421 -37.20 -24.63 21.53
CA ILE A 421 -36.51 -24.04 20.37
C ILE A 421 -37.45 -24.07 19.15
N PHE A 422 -37.39 -23.02 18.36
CA PHE A 422 -38.03 -22.92 17.05
C PHE A 422 -36.99 -22.90 15.95
N SER A 423 -37.25 -23.64 14.87
CA SER A 423 -36.33 -23.73 13.74
C SER A 423 -37.07 -23.42 12.44
N SER A 424 -36.48 -22.61 11.58
CA SER A 424 -36.98 -22.35 10.24
C SER A 424 -36.59 -23.45 9.27
N ASN A 425 -37.53 -23.87 8.46
CA ASN A 425 -37.31 -24.91 7.44
C ASN A 425 -37.96 -24.51 6.12
N SER A 426 -37.13 -24.49 5.06
CA SER A 426 -37.57 -24.03 3.74
C SER A 426 -38.47 -25.07 3.02
N ALA A 427 -38.58 -26.30 3.52
CA ALA A 427 -39.43 -27.33 2.99
C ALA A 427 -40.69 -27.59 3.86
N LEU A 428 -40.49 -27.71 5.19
CA LEU A 428 -41.54 -28.09 6.15
C LEU A 428 -42.14 -26.92 6.92
N GLY A 429 -41.55 -25.72 6.86
CA GLY A 429 -42.00 -24.55 7.58
C GLY A 429 -41.38 -24.39 8.97
N LEU A 430 -42.10 -23.79 9.89
CA LEU A 430 -41.69 -23.63 11.27
C LEU A 430 -41.76 -24.97 12.01
N LEU A 431 -40.69 -25.28 12.75
CA LEU A 431 -40.57 -26.46 13.59
C LEU A 431 -40.36 -26.04 15.04
N ALA A 432 -40.93 -26.81 15.98
CA ALA A 432 -40.70 -26.60 17.40
C ALA A 432 -40.25 -27.85 18.10
N HIS A 433 -39.30 -27.76 19.01
CA HIS A 433 -38.81 -28.85 19.83
C HIS A 433 -38.69 -28.37 21.28
N GLN A 434 -39.17 -29.19 22.21
CA GLN A 434 -39.10 -28.95 23.64
C GLN A 434 -38.08 -29.89 24.30
N TYR A 435 -37.26 -29.30 25.17
CA TYR A 435 -36.38 -30.07 26.05
C TYR A 435 -37.07 -30.28 27.41
N LYS A 436 -37.30 -31.55 27.72
CA LYS A 436 -37.99 -31.97 28.99
C LYS A 436 -37.40 -33.28 29.48
N ASN A 437 -37.07 -33.33 30.78
CA ASN A 437 -36.53 -34.55 31.41
C ASN A 437 -35.30 -35.15 30.69
N GLY A 438 -34.37 -34.32 30.22
CA GLY A 438 -33.13 -34.74 29.57
C GLY A 438 -33.28 -35.13 28.10
N ASN A 439 -34.46 -35.01 27.51
CA ASN A 439 -34.76 -35.41 26.13
C ASN A 439 -35.42 -34.28 25.33
N TRP A 440 -35.15 -34.27 24.05
CA TRP A 440 -35.82 -33.43 23.08
C TRP A 440 -37.04 -34.11 22.49
N LYS A 441 -38.16 -33.41 22.39
CA LYS A 441 -39.39 -33.88 21.76
C LYS A 441 -39.90 -32.79 20.80
N GLN A 442 -40.25 -33.17 19.59
CA GLN A 442 -40.94 -32.31 18.64
C GLN A 442 -42.34 -31.97 19.12
N ILE A 443 -42.72 -30.71 19.02
CA ILE A 443 -44.06 -30.21 19.33
C ILE A 443 -44.86 -30.16 18.02
N ALA A 444 -46.06 -30.69 18.03
CA ALA A 444 -46.99 -30.48 16.93
C ALA A 444 -47.53 -29.05 16.97
N LEU A 445 -47.22 -28.28 15.95
CA LEU A 445 -47.78 -26.93 15.77
C LEU A 445 -49.24 -27.08 15.31
N THR A 446 -50.15 -26.43 16.00
CA THR A 446 -51.57 -26.47 15.67
C THR A 446 -51.81 -25.64 14.43
N ASN A 447 -51.84 -26.24 13.26
CA ASN A 447 -52.64 -25.87 12.08
C ASN A 447 -52.17 -26.66 10.86
N LYS A 448 -53.10 -26.95 9.99
CA LYS A 448 -52.87 -27.72 8.76
C LYS A 448 -52.02 -26.97 7.71
N ASP A 449 -51.79 -25.66 7.90
CA ASP A 449 -51.04 -24.83 6.97
C ASP A 449 -49.62 -24.61 7.46
N THR A 450 -48.65 -25.29 6.87
CA THR A 450 -47.25 -25.09 7.13
C THR A 450 -46.71 -23.93 6.29
N VAL A 451 -46.28 -22.87 6.95
CA VAL A 451 -45.64 -21.69 6.31
C VAL A 451 -44.14 -21.97 6.14
N LYS A 452 -43.71 -22.28 4.90
CA LYS A 452 -42.29 -22.49 4.58
C LYS A 452 -41.48 -21.21 4.83
N CYS A 453 -40.48 -21.27 5.70
CA CYS A 453 -39.72 -20.12 6.11
C CYS A 453 -38.20 -20.30 5.96
N ASN A 454 -37.50 -19.23 5.57
CA ASN A 454 -36.06 -19.25 5.39
C ASN A 454 -35.33 -18.71 6.63
N ASN A 455 -35.96 -17.82 7.38
CA ASN A 455 -35.37 -17.19 8.58
C ASN A 455 -36.48 -16.89 9.58
N LEU A 456 -36.14 -16.74 10.85
CA LEU A 456 -37.09 -16.44 11.92
C LEU A 456 -36.45 -15.61 13.01
N ILE A 457 -37.27 -14.80 13.68
CA ILE A 457 -36.86 -14.02 14.85
C ILE A 457 -38.05 -13.90 15.82
N GLU A 458 -37.81 -14.04 17.11
CA GLU A 458 -38.82 -13.73 18.12
C GLU A 458 -38.75 -12.22 18.45
N GLN A 459 -39.74 -11.47 17.97
CA GLN A 459 -39.81 -10.03 18.13
C GLN A 459 -40.14 -9.63 19.58
N VAL A 460 -41.15 -10.24 20.12
CA VAL A 460 -41.57 -10.14 21.52
C VAL A 460 -41.92 -11.55 22.03
N PRO A 461 -41.89 -11.83 23.35
CA PRO A 461 -42.23 -13.14 23.86
C PRO A 461 -43.58 -13.63 23.34
N GLY A 462 -43.63 -14.81 22.74
CA GLY A 462 -44.83 -15.36 22.14
C GLY A 462 -45.15 -14.97 20.69
N VAL A 463 -44.28 -14.16 20.06
CA VAL A 463 -44.51 -13.70 18.67
C VAL A 463 -43.22 -13.87 17.85
N ILE A 464 -43.23 -14.78 16.93
CA ILE A 464 -42.16 -15.05 15.96
C ILE A 464 -42.54 -14.46 14.61
N LEU A 465 -41.61 -13.72 14.00
CA LEU A 465 -41.68 -13.25 12.62
C LEU A 465 -40.88 -14.16 11.73
N LEU A 466 -41.50 -14.60 10.62
CA LEU A 466 -40.97 -15.56 9.68
C LEU A 466 -40.71 -14.93 8.33
N GLU A 467 -39.47 -15.00 7.87
CA GLU A 467 -39.09 -14.67 6.50
C GLU A 467 -39.47 -15.81 5.55
N THR A 468 -40.31 -15.53 4.56
CA THR A 468 -40.75 -16.48 3.57
C THR A 468 -40.54 -15.97 2.14
N ARG A 469 -40.64 -16.85 1.15
CA ARG A 469 -40.63 -16.43 -0.27
C ARG A 469 -41.86 -15.62 -0.68
N LYS A 470 -42.97 -15.69 0.13
CA LYS A 470 -44.26 -15.02 -0.15
C LYS A 470 -44.48 -13.81 0.75
N GLY A 471 -43.45 -13.31 1.44
CA GLY A 471 -43.55 -12.21 2.38
C GLY A 471 -43.23 -12.60 3.81
N VAL A 472 -43.67 -11.81 4.77
CA VAL A 472 -43.41 -12.02 6.21
C VAL A 472 -44.69 -12.49 6.88
N TYR A 473 -44.53 -13.50 7.72
CA TYR A 473 -45.64 -14.06 8.53
C TYR A 473 -45.33 -13.84 10.01
N LYS A 474 -46.36 -13.59 10.79
CA LYS A 474 -46.35 -13.52 12.25
C LYS A 474 -46.87 -14.87 12.74
N TYR A 475 -46.15 -15.59 13.60
CA TYR A 475 -46.59 -16.73 14.35
C TYR A 475 -46.76 -16.32 15.80
N THR A 476 -48.02 -16.34 16.28
CA THR A 476 -48.35 -16.06 17.68
C THR A 476 -48.59 -17.34 18.40
N TYR A 477 -47.90 -17.61 19.52
CA TYR A 477 -47.90 -18.90 20.18
C TYR A 477 -48.02 -18.77 21.71
N ASN A 478 -48.52 -19.85 22.34
CA ASN A 478 -48.70 -20.01 23.79
C ASN A 478 -47.45 -20.64 24.46
N LYS A 479 -47.48 -20.86 25.78
CA LYS A 479 -46.38 -21.45 26.53
C LYS A 479 -46.05 -22.89 26.11
N GLU A 480 -46.99 -23.61 25.48
CA GLU A 480 -46.81 -24.94 24.92
C GLU A 480 -46.18 -24.92 23.52
N GLY A 481 -45.97 -23.76 22.94
CA GLY A 481 -45.40 -23.58 21.61
C GLY A 481 -46.43 -23.69 20.47
N GLN A 482 -47.71 -23.83 20.79
CA GLN A 482 -48.81 -23.94 19.83
C GLN A 482 -49.37 -22.55 19.47
N GLY A 483 -49.74 -22.35 18.21
CA GLY A 483 -50.16 -21.02 17.80
C GLY A 483 -50.79 -20.95 16.41
N SER A 484 -50.88 -19.73 15.89
CA SER A 484 -51.47 -19.43 14.57
C SER A 484 -50.61 -18.50 13.75
N TYR A 485 -50.73 -18.62 12.43
CA TYR A 485 -50.02 -17.76 11.46
C TYR A 485 -50.93 -16.62 11.02
N THR A 486 -50.35 -15.44 10.89
CA THR A 486 -50.96 -14.28 10.26
C THR A 486 -49.97 -13.67 9.29
N LYS A 487 -50.34 -13.48 8.02
CA LYS A 487 -49.54 -12.79 7.04
C LYS A 487 -49.49 -11.28 7.36
N LEU A 488 -48.33 -10.69 7.32
CA LEU A 488 -48.19 -9.23 7.42
C LEU A 488 -48.40 -8.62 6.03
N GLU A 489 -49.31 -7.68 5.96
CA GLU A 489 -49.52 -6.84 4.78
C GLU A 489 -48.39 -5.84 4.66
N ILE A 490 -48.04 -5.45 3.43
CA ILE A 490 -47.02 -4.43 3.20
C ILE A 490 -47.71 -3.12 2.87
N ASP A 491 -47.30 -2.05 3.48
CA ASP A 491 -47.85 -0.71 3.20
C ASP A 491 -47.50 -0.32 1.77
N THR A 492 -48.54 0.02 0.99
CA THR A 492 -48.57 -0.04 -0.48
C THR A 492 -47.81 1.03 -1.23
N ALA A 493 -46.88 1.75 -0.61
CA ALA A 493 -46.08 2.76 -1.31
C ALA A 493 -45.11 2.12 -2.34
N PHE A 494 -44.86 0.81 -2.29
CA PHE A 494 -43.91 0.12 -3.19
C PHE A 494 -44.50 -1.25 -3.63
N THR A 495 -44.98 -1.31 -4.85
CA THR A 495 -45.80 -2.42 -5.38
C THR A 495 -45.06 -3.67 -5.84
N THR A 496 -43.73 -3.80 -5.70
CA THR A 496 -42.95 -4.91 -6.30
C THR A 496 -42.07 -5.70 -5.34
N LEU A 497 -42.47 -5.90 -4.09
CA LEU A 497 -41.69 -6.67 -3.11
C LEU A 497 -41.60 -8.15 -3.47
N LYS A 498 -40.51 -8.55 -4.12
CA LYS A 498 -40.25 -9.96 -4.48
C LYS A 498 -39.60 -10.78 -3.37
N ARG A 499 -38.84 -10.14 -2.45
CA ARG A 499 -38.15 -10.84 -1.36
C ARG A 499 -37.84 -9.85 -0.23
N VAL A 500 -38.07 -10.26 1.00
CA VAL A 500 -37.78 -9.47 2.20
C VAL A 500 -36.89 -10.28 3.11
N SER A 501 -35.82 -9.72 3.64
CA SER A 501 -34.92 -10.35 4.62
C SER A 501 -34.96 -9.66 5.97
N ILE A 502 -34.81 -10.42 7.04
CA ILE A 502 -34.79 -9.92 8.42
C ILE A 502 -33.36 -9.58 8.81
N LYS A 503 -33.15 -8.39 9.41
CA LYS A 503 -31.89 -7.98 10.02
C LYS A 503 -32.12 -7.39 11.42
N THR A 504 -31.31 -7.80 12.37
CA THR A 504 -31.30 -7.24 13.74
C THR A 504 -30.33 -6.08 13.80
N PHE A 505 -30.82 -4.87 14.13
CA PHE A 505 -30.01 -3.64 14.21
C PHE A 505 -29.65 -3.22 15.64
N ASN A 506 -30.47 -3.61 16.62
CA ASN A 506 -30.17 -3.53 18.04
C ASN A 506 -31.01 -4.54 18.82
N ASP A 507 -30.87 -4.61 20.15
CA ASP A 507 -31.54 -5.62 20.99
C ASP A 507 -33.07 -5.63 20.82
N ASN A 508 -33.68 -4.51 20.45
CA ASN A 508 -35.11 -4.33 20.35
C ASN A 508 -35.60 -4.02 18.92
N THR A 509 -34.68 -3.80 17.97
CA THR A 509 -35.03 -3.38 16.61
C THR A 509 -34.65 -4.41 15.58
N ASN A 510 -35.66 -5.05 15.04
CA ASN A 510 -35.53 -5.90 13.85
C ASN A 510 -36.19 -5.18 12.68
N LEU A 511 -35.46 -5.03 11.59
CA LEU A 511 -35.97 -4.43 10.36
C LEU A 511 -36.04 -5.47 9.26
N PHE A 512 -36.98 -5.24 8.37
CA PHE A 512 -37.15 -6.03 7.16
C PHE A 512 -36.61 -5.23 5.99
N ILE A 513 -35.83 -5.86 5.14
CA ILE A 513 -35.16 -5.19 4.03
C ILE A 513 -35.61 -5.87 2.76
N ASP A 514 -36.09 -5.09 1.79
CA ASP A 514 -36.44 -5.58 0.47
C ASP A 514 -35.25 -5.65 -0.48
N SER A 515 -35.47 -6.16 -1.69
CA SER A 515 -34.43 -6.28 -2.72
C SER A 515 -33.92 -4.92 -3.27
N THR A 516 -34.58 -3.83 -2.91
CA THR A 516 -34.23 -2.46 -3.27
C THR A 516 -33.66 -1.66 -2.10
N ASN A 517 -33.29 -2.37 -1.00
CA ASN A 517 -32.67 -1.78 0.20
C ASN A 517 -33.57 -0.79 0.98
N HIS A 518 -34.89 -0.89 0.85
CA HIS A 518 -35.82 -0.16 1.71
C HIS A 518 -36.06 -0.92 3.00
N PHE A 519 -36.19 -0.17 4.10
CA PHE A 519 -36.33 -0.74 5.44
C PHE A 519 -37.77 -0.60 5.95
N TYR A 520 -38.28 -1.68 6.50
CA TYR A 520 -39.63 -1.78 7.07
C TYR A 520 -39.57 -2.25 8.52
N ARG A 521 -40.48 -1.75 9.34
CA ARG A 521 -40.75 -2.27 10.68
C ARG A 521 -42.05 -3.07 10.70
N ALA A 522 -42.12 -4.08 11.55
CA ALA A 522 -43.37 -4.79 11.77
C ALA A 522 -44.25 -4.06 12.77
N ASP A 523 -45.47 -3.67 12.36
CA ASP A 523 -46.56 -3.28 13.24
C ASP A 523 -47.36 -4.55 13.58
N LEU A 524 -47.12 -5.08 14.79
CA LEU A 524 -47.72 -6.34 15.22
C LEU A 524 -49.23 -6.21 15.53
N VAL A 525 -49.70 -5.04 15.82
CA VAL A 525 -51.13 -4.74 16.13
C VAL A 525 -51.92 -4.70 14.83
N LYS A 526 -51.46 -3.93 13.86
CA LYS A 526 -52.11 -3.78 12.56
C LYS A 526 -51.78 -4.90 11.59
N ASN A 527 -50.90 -5.83 11.94
CA ASN A 527 -50.39 -6.92 11.06
C ASN A 527 -49.81 -6.37 9.74
N LYS A 528 -49.02 -5.32 9.81
CA LYS A 528 -48.45 -4.69 8.63
C LYS A 528 -46.95 -4.48 8.74
N LEU A 529 -46.26 -4.52 7.59
CA LEU A 529 -44.89 -3.99 7.44
C LEU A 529 -45.03 -2.51 7.00
N VAL A 530 -44.54 -1.63 7.85
CA VAL A 530 -44.61 -0.19 7.64
C VAL A 530 -43.24 0.30 7.18
N TYR A 531 -43.18 1.02 6.06
CA TYR A 531 -41.95 1.63 5.57
C TYR A 531 -41.43 2.65 6.58
N THR A 532 -40.11 2.57 6.85
CA THR A 532 -39.48 3.47 7.85
C THR A 532 -39.06 4.82 7.30
N GLY A 533 -39.15 5.03 5.98
CA GLY A 533 -38.64 6.23 5.32
C GLY A 533 -37.14 6.15 4.99
N PHE A 534 -36.45 5.04 5.30
CA PHE A 534 -35.01 4.91 5.14
C PHE A 534 -34.62 3.90 4.06
N THR A 535 -33.51 4.22 3.38
CA THR A 535 -32.82 3.38 2.42
C THR A 535 -31.31 3.55 2.56
N ILE A 536 -30.51 2.55 2.14
CA ILE A 536 -29.05 2.62 2.14
C ILE A 536 -28.46 2.70 0.73
N ASP A 537 -29.23 3.03 -0.28
CA ASP A 537 -28.81 3.02 -1.69
C ASP A 537 -27.59 3.86 -1.99
N SER A 538 -27.41 5.02 -1.31
CA SER A 538 -26.22 5.86 -1.46
C SER A 538 -24.91 5.16 -1.08
N PHE A 539 -24.98 4.15 -0.22
CA PHE A 539 -23.83 3.38 0.25
C PHE A 539 -23.58 2.10 -0.53
N VAL A 540 -24.60 1.50 -1.10
CA VAL A 540 -24.56 0.12 -1.57
C VAL A 540 -24.58 0.00 -3.11
N ASN A 541 -25.16 0.95 -3.86
CA ASN A 541 -25.25 0.96 -5.32
C ASN A 541 -25.45 -0.43 -5.96
N ASN A 542 -26.42 -1.21 -5.49
CA ASN A 542 -26.70 -2.61 -5.89
C ASN A 542 -25.58 -3.62 -5.58
N ALA A 543 -24.56 -3.24 -4.78
CA ALA A 543 -23.50 -4.15 -4.38
C ALA A 543 -23.90 -4.97 -3.16
N TYR A 544 -23.26 -6.13 -3.00
CA TYR A 544 -23.42 -6.95 -1.80
C TYR A 544 -22.92 -6.19 -0.57
N TRP A 545 -23.68 -6.36 0.54
CA TRP A 545 -23.29 -5.84 1.84
C TRP A 545 -23.61 -6.85 2.92
N PHE A 546 -22.81 -6.86 3.97
CA PHE A 546 -22.97 -7.72 5.14
C PHE A 546 -23.15 -6.85 6.37
N TYR A 547 -23.93 -7.34 7.32
CA TYR A 547 -24.22 -6.63 8.56
C TYR A 547 -24.20 -7.58 9.73
N THR A 548 -23.64 -7.13 10.86
CA THR A 548 -23.74 -7.77 12.17
C THR A 548 -23.98 -6.75 13.25
N TYR A 549 -24.74 -7.11 14.27
CA TYR A 549 -24.95 -6.30 15.45
C TYR A 549 -24.05 -6.77 16.58
N ASN A 550 -23.28 -5.85 17.16
CA ASN A 550 -22.42 -6.12 18.30
C ASN A 550 -23.22 -5.82 19.58
N LYS A 551 -23.59 -6.85 20.33
CA LYS A 551 -24.34 -6.73 21.58
C LYS A 551 -23.58 -6.04 22.70
N ASP A 552 -22.24 -6.19 22.74
CA ASP A 552 -21.41 -5.62 23.80
C ASP A 552 -21.27 -4.11 23.67
N SER A 553 -21.03 -3.62 22.45
CA SER A 553 -20.89 -2.18 22.15
C SER A 553 -22.21 -1.50 21.75
N LYS A 554 -23.30 -2.28 21.56
CA LYS A 554 -24.61 -1.83 21.08
C LYS A 554 -24.57 -1.05 19.76
N ASN A 555 -23.65 -1.41 18.88
CA ASN A 555 -23.45 -0.83 17.56
C ASN A 555 -23.56 -1.90 16.47
N GLY A 556 -23.93 -1.49 15.28
CA GLY A 556 -23.86 -2.31 14.10
C GLY A 556 -22.53 -2.19 13.38
N TRP A 557 -22.17 -3.21 12.63
CA TRP A 557 -21.07 -3.18 11.69
C TRP A 557 -21.58 -3.57 10.31
N MET A 558 -21.25 -2.73 9.33
CA MET A 558 -21.60 -2.95 7.93
C MET A 558 -20.32 -3.03 7.10
N VAL A 559 -20.27 -4.04 6.25
CA VAL A 559 -19.20 -4.23 5.27
C VAL A 559 -19.79 -4.15 3.88
N THR A 560 -19.24 -3.27 3.06
CA THR A 560 -19.65 -3.06 1.66
C THR A 560 -18.41 -3.04 0.78
N GLN A 561 -18.56 -3.00 -0.53
CA GLN A 561 -17.42 -2.80 -1.44
C GLN A 561 -16.70 -1.45 -1.25
N LYS A 562 -17.34 -0.46 -0.60
CA LYS A 562 -16.76 0.86 -0.33
C LYS A 562 -15.97 0.92 0.98
N GLY A 563 -16.12 -0.06 1.87
CA GLY A 563 -15.40 -0.05 3.15
C GLY A 563 -16.09 -0.83 4.25
N VAL A 564 -15.50 -0.72 5.43
CA VAL A 564 -16.01 -1.23 6.69
C VAL A 564 -16.53 -0.05 7.51
N PHE A 565 -17.79 -0.13 7.94
CA PHE A 565 -18.47 0.96 8.62
C PHE A 565 -19.03 0.50 9.97
N LYS A 566 -18.80 1.29 11.00
CA LYS A 566 -19.57 1.22 12.24
C LYS A 566 -20.85 2.00 12.06
N THR A 567 -21.98 1.40 12.44
CA THR A 567 -23.30 1.97 12.19
C THR A 567 -24.11 2.06 13.47
N SER A 568 -24.93 3.06 13.59
CA SER A 568 -26.06 3.07 14.53
C SER A 568 -27.33 3.43 13.77
N PHE A 569 -28.47 2.98 14.30
CA PHE A 569 -29.77 3.24 13.73
C PHE A 569 -30.73 3.74 14.79
N ASP A 570 -31.43 4.82 14.51
CA ASP A 570 -32.61 5.27 15.26
C ASP A 570 -33.74 5.67 14.31
N PHE A 571 -35.01 5.60 14.79
CA PHE A 571 -36.16 5.87 13.94
C PHE A 571 -36.35 7.36 13.61
N LYS A 572 -35.65 8.27 14.25
CA LYS A 572 -35.76 9.72 14.02
C LYS A 572 -34.74 10.18 12.97
N ASN A 573 -33.48 9.70 13.09
CA ASN A 573 -32.35 10.20 12.30
C ASN A 573 -31.89 9.20 11.23
N GLY A 574 -32.42 7.97 11.25
CA GLY A 574 -32.00 6.89 10.34
C GLY A 574 -30.66 6.28 10.70
N PHE A 575 -29.86 5.95 9.68
CA PHE A 575 -28.54 5.36 9.84
C PHE A 575 -27.46 6.44 9.96
N THR A 576 -26.56 6.23 10.91
CA THR A 576 -25.27 6.92 10.94
C THR A 576 -24.16 5.95 10.56
N PHE A 577 -23.17 6.42 9.83
CA PHE A 577 -22.05 5.60 9.34
C PHE A 577 -20.73 6.26 9.68
N LYS A 578 -19.84 5.50 10.31
CA LYS A 578 -18.45 5.90 10.52
C LYS A 578 -17.54 4.90 9.84
N GLN A 579 -16.83 5.33 8.80
CA GLN A 579 -15.89 4.48 8.09
C GLN A 579 -14.65 4.22 8.95
N TYR A 580 -14.13 3.00 8.86
CA TYR A 580 -12.89 2.57 9.50
C TYR A 580 -11.87 2.14 8.46
N PRO A 581 -10.57 2.40 8.70
CA PRO A 581 -9.52 2.00 7.76
C PRO A 581 -9.49 0.49 7.56
N PHE A 582 -9.67 0.03 6.33
CA PHE A 582 -9.59 -1.39 5.98
C PHE A 582 -9.09 -1.51 4.54
N TYR A 583 -7.80 -1.73 4.36
CA TYR A 583 -7.14 -1.65 3.04
C TYR A 583 -6.20 -2.83 2.72
N LYS A 584 -5.93 -3.72 3.68
CA LYS A 584 -5.01 -4.86 3.47
C LYS A 584 -5.65 -6.02 2.71
N VAL A 585 -6.97 -6.04 2.61
CA VAL A 585 -7.75 -7.11 1.98
C VAL A 585 -8.73 -6.51 1.00
N ASP A 586 -8.97 -7.20 -0.09
CA ASP A 586 -10.02 -6.84 -1.04
C ASP A 586 -11.39 -7.16 -0.45
N LEU A 587 -12.24 -6.16 -0.34
CA LEU A 587 -13.57 -6.29 0.23
C LEU A 587 -14.49 -7.20 -0.61
N THR A 588 -14.16 -7.39 -1.89
CA THR A 588 -14.91 -8.30 -2.79
C THR A 588 -14.66 -9.77 -2.49
N GLU A 589 -13.56 -10.10 -1.79
CA GLU A 589 -13.23 -11.46 -1.36
C GLU A 589 -13.91 -11.86 -0.05
N LEU A 590 -14.60 -10.93 0.63
CA LEU A 590 -15.26 -11.23 1.89
C LEU A 590 -16.53 -12.07 1.69
N SER A 591 -16.89 -12.81 2.72
CA SER A 591 -18.02 -13.72 2.78
C SER A 591 -19.09 -13.24 3.78
N PRO A 592 -20.28 -13.81 3.80
CA PRO A 592 -21.33 -13.45 4.77
C PRO A 592 -20.97 -13.66 6.24
N GLY A 593 -19.93 -14.44 6.53
CA GLY A 593 -19.46 -14.70 7.88
C GLY A 593 -18.92 -13.43 8.54
N LEU A 594 -19.78 -12.69 9.20
CA LEU A 594 -19.46 -11.44 9.89
C LEU A 594 -19.92 -11.54 11.34
N PHE A 595 -19.02 -11.27 12.30
CA PHE A 595 -19.32 -11.29 13.72
C PHE A 595 -18.53 -10.19 14.44
N ALA A 596 -19.18 -9.48 15.37
CA ALA A 596 -18.55 -8.43 16.17
C ALA A 596 -18.77 -8.69 17.66
N GLU A 597 -17.72 -8.46 18.45
CA GLU A 597 -17.72 -8.67 19.90
C GLU A 597 -16.82 -7.66 20.61
N GLY A 598 -16.97 -7.55 21.94
CA GLY A 598 -16.22 -6.63 22.76
C GLY A 598 -16.70 -5.18 22.61
N ALA A 599 -16.15 -4.28 23.42
CA ALA A 599 -16.51 -2.88 23.42
C ALA A 599 -15.29 -1.96 23.61
N GLY A 600 -15.40 -0.72 23.16
CA GLY A 600 -14.34 0.28 23.24
C GLY A 600 -13.08 -0.14 22.47
N ASP A 601 -11.91 -0.02 23.10
CA ASP A 601 -10.61 -0.38 22.50
C ASP A 601 -10.44 -1.90 22.27
N ASN A 602 -11.31 -2.72 22.90
CA ASN A 602 -11.28 -4.18 22.77
C ASN A 602 -12.30 -4.72 21.76
N GLU A 603 -12.95 -3.86 20.99
CA GLU A 603 -13.90 -4.28 19.96
C GLU A 603 -13.17 -5.03 18.84
N ILE A 604 -13.69 -6.20 18.48
CA ILE A 604 -13.14 -7.09 17.45
C ILE A 604 -14.21 -7.33 16.42
N LEU A 605 -13.82 -7.25 15.16
CA LEU A 605 -14.64 -7.66 14.03
C LEU A 605 -14.00 -8.87 13.36
N TRP A 606 -14.72 -9.96 13.32
CA TRP A 606 -14.37 -11.18 12.60
C TRP A 606 -15.01 -11.15 11.23
N LEU A 607 -14.22 -11.35 10.17
CA LEU A 607 -14.67 -11.29 8.80
C LEU A 607 -14.26 -12.57 8.08
N GLY A 608 -15.25 -13.31 7.60
CA GLY A 608 -15.01 -14.47 6.76
C GLY A 608 -14.58 -14.07 5.35
N SER A 609 -13.89 -14.98 4.67
CA SER A 609 -13.46 -14.83 3.30
C SER A 609 -13.90 -15.98 2.42
N GLN A 610 -13.92 -15.77 1.11
CA GLN A 610 -14.20 -16.78 0.09
C GLN A 610 -12.96 -17.64 -0.22
N ASP A 611 -11.77 -17.21 0.18
CA ASP A 611 -10.47 -17.83 -0.10
C ASP A 611 -9.89 -18.58 1.13
N ASP A 612 -10.75 -19.28 1.87
CA ASP A 612 -10.37 -20.10 3.04
C ASP A 612 -9.68 -19.31 4.16
N LYS A 613 -10.01 -18.02 4.33
CA LYS A 613 -9.47 -17.17 5.40
C LYS A 613 -10.55 -16.64 6.33
N LEU A 614 -10.14 -16.41 7.56
CA LEU A 614 -10.88 -15.69 8.60
C LEU A 614 -10.02 -14.54 9.08
N TYR A 615 -10.49 -13.33 8.88
CA TYR A 615 -9.80 -12.13 9.34
C TYR A 615 -10.29 -11.75 10.73
N ARG A 616 -9.34 -11.29 11.56
CA ARG A 616 -9.58 -10.71 12.87
C ARG A 616 -9.11 -9.26 12.84
N TYR A 617 -10.05 -8.36 12.96
CA TYR A 617 -9.84 -6.92 12.79
C TYR A 617 -10.15 -6.15 14.06
N PHE A 618 -9.26 -5.24 14.44
CA PHE A 618 -9.37 -4.32 15.56
C PHE A 618 -9.58 -2.90 15.05
N PRO A 619 -10.81 -2.42 14.97
CA PRO A 619 -11.11 -1.12 14.39
C PRO A 619 -10.42 0.06 15.08
N GLN A 620 -10.34 0.02 16.40
CA GLN A 620 -9.72 1.10 17.18
C GLN A 620 -8.20 1.15 17.02
N LEU A 621 -7.56 0.00 16.84
CA LEU A 621 -6.13 -0.05 16.53
C LEU A 621 -5.86 0.49 15.13
N ALA A 622 -6.74 0.21 14.17
CA ALA A 622 -6.61 0.72 12.80
C ALA A 622 -6.60 2.26 12.72
N ILE A 623 -7.39 2.94 13.56
CA ILE A 623 -7.37 4.41 13.65
C ILE A 623 -6.04 4.92 14.21
N LYS A 624 -5.41 4.15 15.10
CA LYS A 624 -4.12 4.50 15.73
C LYS A 624 -2.92 4.17 14.84
N GLU A 625 -3.09 3.32 13.83
CA GLU A 625 -2.06 3.04 12.82
C GLU A 625 -1.78 4.33 12.02
N LYS A 626 -0.58 4.88 12.18
CA LYS A 626 -0.18 6.08 11.46
C LYS A 626 0.12 5.73 10.02
N HIS A 627 -0.68 6.26 9.10
CA HIS A 627 -0.28 6.32 7.72
C HIS A 627 0.87 7.32 7.57
N GLN A 628 1.98 6.87 6.99
CA GLN A 628 3.08 7.78 6.64
C GLN A 628 2.74 8.44 5.31
N ASN A 629 2.48 9.72 5.36
CA ASN A 629 2.28 10.50 4.15
C ASN A 629 3.65 10.83 3.53
N TYR A 630 4.09 10.00 2.60
CA TYR A 630 5.29 10.27 1.82
C TYR A 630 4.96 11.20 0.64
N LYS A 631 6.01 11.87 0.17
CA LYS A 631 5.94 12.65 -1.05
C LYS A 631 6.00 11.72 -2.28
N ALA A 632 5.22 12.00 -3.32
CA ALA A 632 5.42 11.39 -4.62
C ALA A 632 6.77 11.85 -5.20
N LEU A 633 7.62 10.92 -5.59
CA LEU A 633 8.99 11.18 -6.01
C LEU A 633 9.09 11.22 -7.53
N ILE A 634 9.82 12.20 -8.08
CA ILE A 634 10.24 12.21 -9.48
C ILE A 634 11.60 11.51 -9.53
N ARG A 635 11.67 10.36 -10.21
CA ARG A 635 12.82 9.44 -10.14
C ARG A 635 13.72 9.48 -11.36
N ALA A 636 13.19 9.80 -12.52
CA ALA A 636 13.95 9.99 -13.73
C ALA A 636 13.18 10.88 -14.70
N ILE A 637 13.92 11.61 -15.54
CA ILE A 637 13.39 12.43 -16.60
C ILE A 637 14.15 12.08 -17.86
N TYR A 638 13.44 11.96 -18.98
CA TYR A 638 14.03 11.72 -20.29
C TYR A 638 13.53 12.77 -21.25
N ALA A 639 14.43 13.32 -22.06
CA ALA A 639 14.09 14.17 -23.19
C ALA A 639 14.53 13.48 -24.48
N ASN A 640 13.59 13.23 -25.39
CA ASN A 640 13.84 12.48 -26.63
C ASN A 640 14.57 11.12 -26.39
N GLY A 641 14.23 10.43 -25.30
CA GLY A 641 14.84 9.16 -24.91
C GLY A 641 16.17 9.26 -24.18
N GLN A 642 16.78 10.44 -24.08
CA GLN A 642 18.01 10.66 -23.34
C GLN A 642 17.70 11.05 -21.88
N LYS A 643 18.39 10.46 -20.92
CA LYS A 643 18.21 10.76 -19.50
C LYS A 643 18.73 12.16 -19.18
N MET A 644 17.92 12.95 -18.49
CA MET A 644 18.18 14.33 -18.11
C MET A 644 18.44 14.47 -16.61
N PRO A 645 19.15 15.53 -16.18
CA PRO A 645 19.22 15.88 -14.76
C PRO A 645 17.85 16.11 -14.16
N LEU A 646 17.69 15.82 -12.85
CA LEU A 646 16.45 16.12 -12.13
C LEU A 646 16.20 17.63 -11.96
N ASP A 647 17.22 18.44 -12.01
CA ASP A 647 17.11 19.89 -12.16
C ASP A 647 17.22 20.24 -13.66
N LEU A 648 16.08 20.31 -14.32
CA LEU A 648 16.00 20.53 -15.76
C LEU A 648 16.40 21.97 -16.15
N GLY A 649 16.16 22.94 -15.28
CA GLY A 649 16.43 24.34 -15.56
C GLY A 649 15.84 24.83 -16.90
N LYS A 650 16.72 25.24 -17.84
CA LYS A 650 16.35 25.69 -19.19
C LYS A 650 16.67 24.58 -20.20
N LEU A 651 15.69 24.13 -20.93
CA LEU A 651 15.80 23.14 -22.01
C LEU A 651 15.79 23.83 -23.38
N PRO A 652 16.58 23.37 -24.36
CA PRO A 652 16.45 23.81 -25.74
C PRO A 652 15.14 23.29 -26.33
N PHE A 653 14.59 23.97 -27.33
CA PHE A 653 13.34 23.59 -27.98
C PHE A 653 13.39 22.18 -28.59
N SER A 654 14.58 21.72 -29.00
CA SER A 654 14.79 20.35 -29.51
C SER A 654 14.45 19.26 -28.49
N ASN A 655 14.42 19.58 -27.20
CA ASN A 655 14.14 18.66 -26.09
C ASN A 655 12.73 18.85 -25.53
N ASN A 656 11.75 19.00 -26.40
CA ASN A 656 10.36 19.30 -26.05
C ASN A 656 9.45 18.07 -25.91
N ASN A 657 10.01 16.86 -25.99
CA ASN A 657 9.33 15.61 -25.66
C ASN A 657 9.93 15.09 -24.35
N LEU A 658 9.13 15.10 -23.29
CA LEU A 658 9.58 14.73 -21.93
C LEU A 658 8.82 13.55 -21.38
N LEU A 659 9.54 12.57 -20.87
CA LEU A 659 9.01 11.43 -20.12
C LEU A 659 9.46 11.54 -18.66
N PHE A 660 8.51 11.56 -17.74
CA PHE A 660 8.73 11.57 -16.30
C PHE A 660 8.48 10.17 -15.74
N GLU A 661 9.43 9.61 -15.00
CA GLU A 661 9.23 8.41 -14.18
C GLU A 661 9.06 8.85 -12.73
N VAL A 662 8.00 8.38 -12.09
CA VAL A 662 7.66 8.73 -10.71
C VAL A 662 7.60 7.48 -9.84
N ALA A 663 7.62 7.66 -8.52
CA ALA A 663 7.47 6.59 -7.55
C ALA A 663 6.77 7.09 -6.30
N TYR A 664 6.16 6.16 -5.57
CA TYR A 664 5.60 6.41 -4.25
C TYR A 664 6.06 5.28 -3.32
N PRO A 665 6.93 5.57 -2.32
CA PRO A 665 7.58 4.56 -1.51
C PRO A 665 6.67 4.03 -0.39
N VAL A 666 5.50 3.55 -0.76
CA VAL A 666 4.55 2.81 0.07
C VAL A 666 4.51 1.37 -0.39
N PHE A 667 4.62 0.43 0.54
CA PHE A 667 4.86 -0.98 0.25
C PHE A 667 3.73 -1.86 0.75
N GLY A 668 3.61 -3.07 0.14
CA GLY A 668 2.67 -4.11 0.52
C GLY A 668 1.45 -4.27 -0.40
N ASN A 669 1.16 -3.26 -1.21
CA ASN A 669 0.15 -3.27 -2.28
C ASN A 669 0.56 -2.30 -3.41
N GLU A 670 1.82 -2.36 -3.82
CA GLU A 670 2.44 -1.43 -4.78
C GLU A 670 1.70 -1.43 -6.13
N SER A 671 1.18 -2.60 -6.53
CA SER A 671 0.39 -2.73 -7.77
C SER A 671 -0.94 -1.96 -7.76
N LYS A 672 -1.45 -1.61 -6.59
CA LYS A 672 -2.66 -0.79 -6.43
C LYS A 672 -2.37 0.70 -6.30
N THR A 673 -1.10 1.11 -6.28
CA THR A 673 -0.71 2.52 -6.28
C THR A 673 -1.05 3.16 -7.62
N THR A 674 -1.70 4.30 -7.57
CA THR A 674 -2.08 5.07 -8.76
C THR A 674 -1.55 6.49 -8.67
N PHE A 675 -1.32 7.12 -9.83
CA PHE A 675 -0.72 8.44 -9.94
C PHE A 675 -1.64 9.38 -10.69
N SER A 676 -1.65 10.65 -10.28
CA SER A 676 -2.32 11.74 -10.97
C SER A 676 -1.28 12.82 -11.29
N TYR A 677 -1.36 13.36 -12.49
CA TYR A 677 -0.39 14.27 -13.07
C TYR A 677 -1.03 15.59 -13.47
N TRP A 678 -0.25 16.64 -13.39
CA TRP A 678 -0.64 17.96 -13.90
C TRP A 678 0.60 18.72 -14.33
N LEU A 679 0.65 19.11 -15.60
CA LEU A 679 1.68 20.00 -16.14
C LEU A 679 1.08 21.39 -16.28
N GLU A 680 1.37 22.25 -15.32
CA GLU A 680 1.01 23.66 -15.37
C GLU A 680 1.69 24.32 -16.57
N GLY A 681 0.93 25.05 -17.38
CA GLY A 681 1.35 25.57 -18.69
C GLY A 681 0.91 24.72 -19.88
N GLN A 682 0.42 23.49 -19.68
CA GLN A 682 -0.08 22.60 -20.71
C GLN A 682 -1.46 22.05 -20.36
N ASP A 683 -1.63 21.46 -19.17
CA ASP A 683 -2.85 20.82 -18.73
C ASP A 683 -3.78 21.84 -18.06
N LYS A 684 -5.10 21.70 -18.22
CA LYS A 684 -6.07 22.55 -17.56
C LYS A 684 -6.27 22.17 -16.08
N THR A 685 -6.22 20.87 -15.76
CA THR A 685 -6.43 20.34 -14.43
C THR A 685 -5.62 19.05 -14.24
N TRP A 686 -5.70 18.47 -13.06
CA TRP A 686 -5.16 17.15 -12.74
C TRP A 686 -5.78 16.06 -13.64
N SER A 687 -4.94 15.10 -14.06
CA SER A 687 -5.43 13.87 -14.68
C SER A 687 -6.20 13.00 -13.70
N ASP A 688 -6.99 12.06 -14.19
CA ASP A 688 -7.47 10.95 -13.36
C ASP A 688 -6.30 10.15 -12.79
N PHE A 689 -6.56 9.41 -11.70
CA PHE A 689 -5.58 8.49 -11.12
C PHE A 689 -5.43 7.26 -12.01
N VAL A 690 -4.21 7.03 -12.50
CA VAL A 690 -3.83 5.89 -13.37
C VAL A 690 -2.72 5.07 -12.72
N SER A 691 -2.64 3.78 -13.04
CA SER A 691 -1.60 2.87 -12.52
C SER A 691 -0.23 3.05 -13.18
N ASP A 692 -0.16 3.76 -14.31
CA ASP A 692 1.12 4.01 -14.97
C ASP A 692 1.94 5.04 -14.18
N PHE A 693 3.15 4.64 -13.78
CA PHE A 693 4.13 5.48 -13.09
C PHE A 693 5.03 6.27 -14.05
N LYS A 694 4.68 6.28 -15.34
CA LYS A 694 5.34 7.06 -16.39
C LYS A 694 4.34 8.03 -17.01
N LYS A 695 4.77 9.27 -17.17
CA LYS A 695 3.98 10.29 -17.86
C LYS A 695 4.79 10.94 -18.94
N GLU A 696 4.30 10.84 -20.18
CA GLU A 696 4.90 11.46 -21.34
C GLU A 696 4.13 12.70 -21.75
N TYR A 697 4.88 13.76 -22.11
CA TYR A 697 4.39 14.96 -22.75
C TYR A 697 5.19 15.18 -24.03
N THR A 698 4.52 15.23 -25.16
CA THR A 698 5.13 15.39 -26.47
C THR A 698 4.84 16.76 -27.04
N ASN A 699 5.80 17.29 -27.82
CA ASN A 699 5.65 18.53 -28.58
C ASN A 699 5.25 19.75 -27.71
N LEU A 700 5.89 19.86 -26.54
CA LEU A 700 5.70 21.03 -25.66
C LEU A 700 6.16 22.30 -26.37
N LYS A 701 5.39 23.38 -26.21
CA LYS A 701 5.75 24.70 -26.75
C LYS A 701 6.84 25.34 -25.90
N GLU A 702 7.41 26.45 -26.42
CA GLU A 702 8.25 27.31 -25.57
C GLU A 702 7.42 27.93 -24.44
N GLY A 703 7.98 27.92 -23.22
CA GLY A 703 7.28 28.42 -22.03
C GLY A 703 7.89 27.96 -20.71
N ASN A 704 7.31 28.44 -19.63
CA ASN A 704 7.62 27.98 -18.28
C ASN A 704 6.58 26.90 -17.91
N TYR A 705 7.07 25.82 -17.30
CA TYR A 705 6.26 24.67 -16.93
C TYR A 705 6.54 24.29 -15.48
N LYS A 706 5.49 23.76 -14.84
CA LYS A 706 5.58 23.19 -13.51
C LYS A 706 4.89 21.82 -13.51
N PHE A 707 5.69 20.76 -13.42
CA PHE A 707 5.19 19.40 -13.37
C PHE A 707 4.84 19.04 -11.95
N HIS A 708 3.62 18.58 -11.74
CA HIS A 708 3.09 18.12 -10.47
C HIS A 708 2.71 16.65 -10.57
N VAL A 709 2.99 15.90 -9.51
CA VAL A 709 2.55 14.51 -9.37
C VAL A 709 2.07 14.27 -7.95
N LYS A 710 0.99 13.54 -7.80
CA LYS A 710 0.53 12.95 -6.55
C LYS A 710 0.20 11.49 -6.76
N ALA A 711 0.39 10.70 -5.73
CA ALA A 711 0.07 9.29 -5.72
C ALA A 711 -1.11 9.02 -4.78
N LYS A 712 -1.84 7.97 -5.04
CA LYS A 712 -2.87 7.42 -4.16
C LYS A 712 -2.55 5.95 -3.94
N ASP A 713 -2.43 5.55 -2.67
CA ASP A 713 -2.15 4.18 -2.27
C ASP A 713 -3.41 3.29 -2.25
N ALA A 714 -3.23 2.03 -1.90
CA ALA A 714 -4.32 1.06 -1.78
C ALA A 714 -5.36 1.41 -0.71
N SER A 715 -5.02 2.26 0.27
CA SER A 715 -5.95 2.74 1.30
C SER A 715 -6.82 3.90 0.84
N GLY A 716 -6.49 4.49 -0.31
CA GLY A 716 -7.14 5.70 -0.83
C GLY A 716 -6.48 7.00 -0.36
N GLU A 717 -5.42 6.92 0.48
CA GLU A 717 -4.66 8.08 0.94
C GLU A 717 -3.86 8.71 -0.21
N ILE A 718 -3.85 10.04 -0.24
CA ILE A 718 -3.17 10.81 -1.28
C ILE A 718 -1.88 11.38 -0.72
N SER A 719 -0.78 11.17 -1.44
CA SER A 719 0.56 11.65 -1.10
C SER A 719 0.68 13.16 -1.08
N GLU A 720 1.76 13.66 -0.44
CA GLU A 720 2.26 14.98 -0.75
C GLU A 720 2.71 15.06 -2.22
N GLN A 721 2.63 16.27 -2.80
CA GLN A 721 2.95 16.49 -4.20
C GLN A 721 4.46 16.45 -4.45
N GLY A 722 4.88 15.73 -5.48
CA GLY A 722 6.16 15.93 -6.16
C GLY A 722 6.04 17.09 -7.15
N VAL A 723 6.99 18.02 -7.11
CA VAL A 723 6.95 19.21 -7.97
C VAL A 723 8.30 19.44 -8.62
N LEU A 724 8.28 19.80 -9.91
CA LEU A 724 9.46 20.15 -10.68
C LEU A 724 9.16 21.31 -11.64
N GLU A 725 10.00 22.33 -11.60
CA GLU A 725 9.89 23.50 -12.48
C GLU A 725 10.94 23.43 -13.59
N PHE A 726 10.58 23.80 -14.80
CA PHE A 726 11.48 23.87 -15.94
C PHE A 726 10.98 24.85 -16.99
N LYS A 727 11.88 25.24 -17.90
CA LYS A 727 11.59 26.16 -18.99
C LYS A 727 12.04 25.59 -20.31
N ILE A 728 11.20 25.61 -21.32
CA ILE A 728 11.56 25.32 -22.72
C ILE A 728 11.85 26.65 -23.42
N SER A 729 13.06 26.78 -23.93
CA SER A 729 13.49 27.96 -24.68
C SER A 729 12.80 28.00 -26.05
N PRO A 730 12.55 29.21 -26.62
CA PRO A 730 12.03 29.30 -27.98
C PRO A 730 13.04 28.73 -29.00
N PRO A 731 12.57 28.14 -30.11
CA PRO A 731 13.46 27.74 -31.20
C PRO A 731 14.20 28.94 -31.75
N TRP A 732 15.41 28.72 -32.31
CA TRP A 732 16.27 29.82 -32.78
C TRP A 732 15.54 30.82 -33.69
N TYR A 733 14.64 30.34 -34.56
CA TYR A 733 13.86 31.15 -35.49
C TYR A 733 12.71 31.95 -34.82
N ARG A 734 12.41 31.74 -33.53
CA ARG A 734 11.49 32.53 -32.69
C ARG A 734 12.23 33.27 -31.57
N SER A 735 13.54 33.28 -31.64
CA SER A 735 14.32 34.08 -30.68
C SER A 735 14.24 35.58 -31.01
N ILE A 736 14.46 36.42 -29.96
CA ILE A 736 14.47 37.89 -30.16
C ILE A 736 15.47 38.31 -31.22
N TRP A 737 16.60 37.61 -31.34
CA TRP A 737 17.61 37.82 -32.35
C TRP A 737 17.13 37.43 -33.76
N ALA A 738 16.37 36.37 -33.88
CA ALA A 738 15.78 35.99 -35.18
C ALA A 738 14.73 37.00 -35.64
N TYR A 739 13.90 37.52 -34.74
CA TYR A 739 12.96 38.59 -35.05
C TYR A 739 13.68 39.87 -35.44
N GLY A 740 14.80 40.23 -34.77
CA GLY A 740 15.69 41.33 -35.19
C GLY A 740 16.25 41.13 -36.59
N LEU A 741 16.69 39.89 -36.93
CA LEU A 741 17.16 39.53 -38.28
C LEU A 741 16.05 39.65 -39.31
N TYR A 742 14.84 39.11 -38.98
CA TYR A 742 13.69 39.20 -39.88
C TYR A 742 13.29 40.65 -40.16
N LEU A 743 13.29 41.51 -39.13
CA LEU A 743 13.03 42.93 -39.26
C LEU A 743 14.08 43.58 -40.16
N LEU A 744 15.36 43.28 -39.97
CA LEU A 744 16.45 43.77 -40.78
C LEU A 744 16.29 43.34 -42.26
N LEU A 745 16.00 42.07 -42.50
CA LEU A 745 15.76 41.54 -43.84
C LEU A 745 14.56 42.21 -44.50
N LEU A 746 13.49 42.45 -43.71
CA LEU A 746 12.29 43.15 -44.21
C LEU A 746 12.62 44.61 -44.59
N ILE A 747 13.40 45.31 -43.78
CA ILE A 747 13.85 46.65 -44.09
C ILE A 747 14.71 46.66 -45.35
N ILE A 748 15.70 45.76 -45.46
CA ILE A 748 16.51 45.60 -46.68
C ILE A 748 15.64 45.34 -47.90
N SER A 749 14.70 44.42 -47.80
CA SER A 749 13.76 44.09 -48.87
C SER A 749 12.93 45.33 -49.28
N PHE A 750 12.45 46.09 -48.31
CA PHE A 750 11.71 47.32 -48.56
C PHE A 750 12.55 48.40 -49.26
N LEU A 751 13.79 48.55 -48.82
CA LEU A 751 14.75 49.49 -49.48
C LEU A 751 15.09 49.06 -50.90
N GLN A 752 15.29 47.74 -51.13
CA GLN A 752 15.53 47.23 -52.49
C GLN A 752 14.31 47.39 -53.37
N PHE A 753 13.11 47.12 -52.83
CA PHE A 753 11.87 47.36 -53.56
C PHE A 753 11.69 48.85 -53.92
N GLY A 754 11.96 49.75 -52.97
CA GLY A 754 11.95 51.21 -53.25
C GLY A 754 12.91 51.59 -54.35
N LYS A 755 14.19 51.11 -54.30
CA LYS A 755 15.15 51.30 -55.39
C LYS A 755 14.69 50.76 -56.72
N TYR A 756 14.09 49.56 -56.73
CA TYR A 756 13.56 48.95 -57.93
C TYR A 756 12.41 49.77 -58.54
N GLN A 757 11.48 50.24 -57.69
CA GLN A 757 10.37 51.10 -58.13
C GLN A 757 10.86 52.47 -58.64
N ALA A 758 11.82 53.09 -57.93
CA ALA A 758 12.46 54.34 -58.37
C ALA A 758 13.17 54.20 -59.72
N LYS A 759 13.91 53.06 -59.92
CA LYS A 759 14.55 52.78 -61.24
C LYS A 759 13.52 52.57 -62.33
N LYS A 760 12.44 51.84 -62.05
CA LYS A 760 11.35 51.61 -63.03
C LYS A 760 10.62 52.93 -63.41
N SER A 761 10.30 53.79 -62.44
CA SER A 761 9.68 55.09 -62.69
C SER A 761 10.61 56.03 -63.46
N PHE A 762 11.94 56.05 -63.14
CA PHE A 762 12.93 56.83 -63.90
C PHE A 762 13.02 56.36 -65.34
N GLN A 763 13.12 55.07 -65.60
CA GLN A 763 13.10 54.50 -66.99
C GLN A 763 11.82 54.87 -67.73
N LYS A 764 10.68 54.84 -67.04
CA LYS A 764 9.40 55.20 -67.66
C LYS A 764 9.40 56.71 -68.03
N ALA A 765 9.83 57.57 -67.14
CA ALA A 765 9.92 59.01 -67.41
C ALA A 765 10.92 59.33 -68.50
N GLU A 766 12.07 58.65 -68.59
CA GLU A 766 13.05 58.78 -69.61
C GLU A 766 12.49 58.33 -70.97
N ASN A 767 11.76 57.21 -71.06
CA ASN A 767 11.11 56.77 -72.26
C ASN A 767 10.00 57.72 -72.71
N GLU A 768 9.19 58.29 -71.82
CA GLU A 768 8.18 59.28 -72.09
C GLU A 768 8.82 60.58 -72.63
N ARG A 769 10.00 61.04 -72.06
CA ARG A 769 10.78 62.18 -72.57
C ARG A 769 11.28 61.87 -73.94
N LYS A 770 11.91 60.75 -74.21
CA LYS A 770 12.40 60.38 -75.57
C LYS A 770 11.28 60.34 -76.59
N ASN A 771 10.15 59.78 -76.26
CA ASN A 771 9.01 59.72 -77.07
C ASN A 771 8.41 61.09 -77.39
N SER A 772 8.44 62.04 -76.43
CA SER A 772 7.97 63.37 -76.66
C SER A 772 8.97 64.17 -77.46
N GLU A 773 10.31 64.00 -77.32
CA GLU A 773 11.34 64.58 -78.14
C GLU A 773 11.25 64.10 -79.59
N LEU A 774 10.99 62.75 -79.77
CA LEU A 774 10.80 62.22 -81.13
C LEU A 774 9.51 62.71 -81.80
N ALA A 775 8.47 62.83 -81.00
CA ALA A 775 7.18 63.36 -81.48
C ALA A 775 7.34 64.85 -81.91
N ALA A 776 8.10 65.68 -81.12
CA ALA A 776 8.37 67.02 -81.45
C ALA A 776 9.26 67.17 -82.65
N ALA A 777 10.31 66.32 -82.85
CA ALA A 777 11.12 66.22 -84.03
C ALA A 777 10.33 65.86 -85.25
N LYS A 778 9.43 64.95 -85.21
CA LYS A 778 8.50 64.57 -86.31
C LYS A 778 7.56 65.71 -86.67
N ASP A 779 7.03 66.41 -85.73
CA ASP A 779 6.19 67.58 -85.98
C ASP A 779 6.97 68.71 -86.63
N LEU A 780 8.23 68.95 -86.17
CA LEU A 780 9.12 69.93 -86.79
C LEU A 780 9.44 69.50 -88.24
N GLN A 781 9.80 68.26 -88.49
CA GLN A 781 10.12 67.79 -89.81
C GLN A 781 8.86 67.92 -90.77
N ASN A 782 7.69 67.56 -90.21
CA ASN A 782 6.45 67.71 -91.00
C ASN A 782 6.12 69.21 -91.33
N ARG A 783 6.56 70.11 -90.49
CA ARG A 783 6.34 71.55 -90.74
C ARG A 783 7.33 72.12 -91.74
N LEU A 784 8.50 71.52 -91.83
CA LEU A 784 9.56 71.96 -92.81
C LEU A 784 9.35 71.42 -94.22
N LEU A 785 8.44 70.49 -94.37
CA LEU A 785 8.11 69.98 -95.74
C LEU A 785 7.16 70.93 -96.43
N PRO A 786 7.30 71.17 -97.72
CA PRO A 786 6.44 71.97 -98.51
C PRO A 786 4.97 71.49 -98.52
N LYS A 787 4.02 72.33 -98.03
CA LYS A 787 2.59 71.90 -97.93
C LYS A 787 1.89 72.00 -99.28
N THR A 788 2.51 72.73 -100.23
CA THR A 788 1.97 72.87 -101.62
C THR A 788 3.09 72.60 -102.59
N LEU A 789 2.92 71.69 -103.44
CA LEU A 789 3.89 71.36 -104.49
C LEU A 789 3.87 72.48 -105.54
N PRO A 790 5.05 72.91 -106.16
CA PRO A 790 5.09 73.91 -107.23
C PRO A 790 4.31 73.40 -108.46
N VAL A 791 3.55 74.34 -108.95
CA VAL A 791 2.86 74.15 -110.26
C VAL A 791 3.79 74.49 -111.39
N VAL A 792 4.34 73.53 -112.02
CA VAL A 792 5.18 73.64 -113.14
C VAL A 792 4.44 73.32 -114.42
N PRO A 793 4.44 74.22 -115.42
CA PRO A 793 3.69 73.92 -116.65
C PRO A 793 4.19 72.67 -117.29
N ASN A 794 3.27 71.79 -117.63
CA ASN A 794 3.47 70.44 -118.29
C ASN A 794 4.06 69.37 -117.43
N LEU A 795 4.01 69.54 -116.08
CA LEU A 795 4.48 68.47 -115.11
C LEU A 795 3.42 68.35 -113.99
N ASP A 796 2.99 67.09 -113.78
CA ASP A 796 2.20 66.73 -112.57
C ASP A 796 3.17 66.18 -111.53
N ILE A 797 3.31 66.87 -110.35
CA ILE A 797 4.23 66.52 -109.29
C ILE A 797 3.43 66.01 -108.13
N ALA A 798 3.69 64.79 -107.69
CA ALA A 798 3.08 64.17 -106.48
C ALA A 798 4.24 63.86 -105.56
N GLY A 799 4.19 64.38 -104.32
CA GLY A 799 5.20 64.12 -103.28
C GLY A 799 4.52 63.29 -102.20
N TYR A 800 5.09 62.17 -101.78
CA TYR A 800 4.63 61.37 -100.62
C TYR A 800 5.86 61.01 -99.73
N LEU A 801 5.73 61.35 -98.49
CA LEU A 801 6.72 60.95 -97.44
C LEU A 801 6.11 60.00 -96.44
N ARG A 802 6.60 58.79 -96.41
CA ARG A 802 6.28 57.81 -95.31
C ARG A 802 7.58 57.39 -94.63
N THR A 803 7.77 57.82 -93.42
CA THR A 803 8.93 57.42 -92.64
C THR A 803 8.81 55.99 -92.15
N SER A 804 9.82 55.18 -92.26
CA SER A 804 9.90 53.83 -91.70
C SER A 804 10.15 53.78 -90.21
N THR A 805 10.53 54.89 -89.68
CA THR A 805 10.75 55.12 -88.22
C THR A 805 10.07 56.43 -87.80
N GLU A 806 10.13 56.81 -86.55
CA GLU A 806 9.47 58.00 -86.00
C GLU A 806 9.94 59.31 -86.67
N VAL A 807 11.17 59.35 -87.14
CA VAL A 807 11.78 60.50 -87.86
C VAL A 807 12.47 59.95 -89.10
N GLY A 808 12.27 60.50 -90.25
CA GLY A 808 12.90 60.13 -91.53
C GLY A 808 14.25 60.82 -91.60
N GLY A 809 15.24 60.22 -92.34
CA GLY A 809 16.54 60.84 -92.66
C GLY A 809 16.50 61.65 -93.92
N ASP A 810 15.42 61.61 -94.83
CA ASP A 810 15.31 62.23 -96.07
C ASP A 810 14.55 63.56 -96.01
N TYR A 811 14.99 64.50 -96.76
CA TYR A 811 14.41 65.82 -96.96
C TYR A 811 14.25 66.14 -98.47
N TYR A 812 13.15 66.73 -98.74
CA TYR A 812 12.99 67.30 -100.10
C TYR A 812 12.41 68.66 -100.03
N ASP A 813 12.95 69.52 -100.95
CA ASP A 813 12.63 70.91 -101.03
C ASP A 813 11.96 71.21 -102.38
#